data_0febfadfcb5a63b6b6c142eab9f6e82e
#
_entry.id   0febfadfcb5a63b6b6c142eab9f6e82e
#
_cell.length_a   1.000
_cell.length_b   1.000
_cell.length_c   1.000
_cell.angle_alpha   90.00
_cell.angle_beta   90.00
_cell.angle_gamma   90.00
#
_symmetry.space_group_name_H-M   'P 1'
#
loop_
_entity.id
_entity.type
_entity.pdbx_description
1 polymer ?
#
loop_
_entity_poly.entity_id
_entity_poly.type
_entity_poly.pdbx_seq_one_letter_code
_entity_poly.pdbx_strand_id
1 'polypeptide(L)'
;PHLSGRDLTRRLEGKLVELGLNERRDSIVGSPVKKTLSGGERKRLNIGLDMIGSADVYLFDEPTSGLSSKDSEHVIEIIRALAHNKIIIVTIHQPSSKLFQMFHKAILFDKGGRLVFFGTPTDMLRYFAEAEHQHQFGADMGACPSCGTTRPEFIFDVLETPLRDISGDIIYEENTRGQLVAARRYSPEFWRDKYEAFRLIQDVKQVSLRRGPAPALPPAPSVKRRFFMRWRDEWTQLRTLMRRSFMSKLRNRANLVITIGVAPVLALLIATLLRYSERGDYDYASAYHIPTFLFLSLIVAMFLGLTNSADDIIRDRAVLQRERNLNVRLPYYVFSKFMSLGFFALFQCVLFVLIGNYILEIRGMFWIDLGIMLMTAMGGVALGLVVSSLVADPKTAANIVPLVLIPQIIMGGALIKYEDMNRNLALVYTFTRWFSEHPSSEQGKKMSSRLQVPFVCQFIAMRWSYEEMVVAQAKLNPLTSRQERVNDEMQRIVEQKNQNPENTRRLNDLKEILAMLSGLEAKSANELDRYLGLIDEFLKGKRPFDRELFKDAAGPVTAEQLYVNQKISDLISNAEMEQSDYRRGGKLNVFFGEEKRYFGVRVDLFVFNTIVLIASTLGLLGILHWILRRQLEVRRN
;
A
#
# COMPACT_ATOMS: atom_id res chain seq x y z
N PRO A 1 20.35 -20.65 3.29
CA PRO A 1 21.47 -20.56 2.36
C PRO A 1 21.11 -19.60 1.24
N HIS A 2 21.93 -18.53 1.13
CA HIS A 2 21.69 -17.49 0.13
C HIS A 2 22.23 -17.99 -1.20
N LEU A 3 21.32 -18.34 -2.08
CA LEU A 3 21.64 -18.71 -3.45
C LEU A 3 22.00 -17.45 -4.25
N SER A 4 22.98 -17.53 -5.13
CA SER A 4 23.25 -16.48 -6.12
C SER A 4 22.04 -16.36 -7.07
N GLY A 5 21.88 -15.23 -7.75
CA GLY A 5 20.78 -15.06 -8.71
C GLY A 5 20.77 -16.12 -9.80
N ARG A 6 21.95 -16.58 -10.26
CA ARG A 6 22.10 -17.65 -11.25
C ARG A 6 21.69 -19.02 -10.71
N ASP A 7 22.09 -19.34 -9.47
CA ASP A 7 21.72 -20.61 -8.82
C ASP A 7 20.22 -20.66 -8.54
N LEU A 8 19.62 -19.53 -8.16
CA LEU A 8 18.15 -19.43 -7.98
C LEU A 8 17.41 -19.69 -9.30
N THR A 9 17.85 -19.09 -10.40
CA THR A 9 17.26 -19.32 -11.72
C THR A 9 17.37 -20.77 -12.14
N ARG A 10 18.55 -21.38 -12.01
CA ARG A 10 18.77 -22.81 -12.32
C ARG A 10 17.87 -23.72 -11.47
N ARG A 11 17.72 -23.41 -10.18
CA ARG A 11 16.84 -24.16 -9.28
C ARG A 11 15.37 -24.03 -9.67
N LEU A 12 14.91 -22.83 -10.05
CA LEU A 12 13.56 -22.61 -10.55
C LEU A 12 13.29 -23.35 -11.85
N GLU A 13 14.23 -23.31 -12.79
CA GLU A 13 14.12 -24.06 -14.05
C GLU A 13 14.02 -25.57 -13.81
N GLY A 14 14.89 -26.10 -12.94
CA GLY A 14 14.80 -27.52 -12.53
C GLY A 14 13.43 -27.86 -11.93
N LYS A 15 12.85 -27.00 -11.09
CA LYS A 15 11.52 -27.22 -10.54
C LYS A 15 10.40 -27.13 -11.57
N LEU A 16 10.51 -26.26 -12.55
CA LEU A 16 9.54 -26.23 -13.67
C LEU A 16 9.55 -27.52 -14.50
N VAL A 17 10.74 -28.09 -14.71
CA VAL A 17 10.87 -29.40 -15.38
C VAL A 17 10.27 -30.52 -14.54
N GLU A 18 10.58 -30.60 -13.24
CA GLU A 18 9.99 -31.58 -12.31
C GLU A 18 8.45 -31.52 -12.27
N LEU A 19 7.89 -30.31 -12.33
CA LEU A 19 6.44 -30.08 -12.35
C LEU A 19 5.78 -30.34 -13.73
N GLY A 20 6.55 -30.62 -14.77
CA GLY A 20 6.04 -30.72 -16.14
C GLY A 20 5.46 -29.41 -16.66
N LEU A 21 6.01 -28.27 -16.24
CA LEU A 21 5.55 -26.91 -16.59
C LEU A 21 6.55 -26.12 -17.45
N ASN A 22 7.62 -26.78 -17.93
CA ASN A 22 8.67 -26.10 -18.68
C ASN A 22 8.16 -25.41 -19.96
N GLU A 23 7.24 -26.05 -20.69
CA GLU A 23 6.62 -25.48 -21.89
C GLU A 23 5.74 -24.23 -21.59
N ARG A 24 5.31 -24.10 -20.34
CA ARG A 24 4.49 -22.97 -19.87
C ARG A 24 5.29 -21.88 -19.18
N ARG A 25 6.61 -21.94 -19.21
CA ARG A 25 7.53 -21.04 -18.53
C ARG A 25 7.19 -19.56 -18.72
N ASP A 26 6.91 -19.15 -19.95
CA ASP A 26 6.62 -17.76 -20.32
C ASP A 26 5.12 -17.43 -20.38
N SER A 27 4.27 -18.40 -20.01
CA SER A 27 2.82 -18.22 -20.01
C SER A 27 2.37 -17.39 -18.80
N ILE A 28 1.38 -16.52 -19.04
CA ILE A 28 0.72 -15.79 -17.95
C ILE A 28 -0.18 -16.78 -17.20
N VAL A 29 -0.08 -16.85 -15.87
CA VAL A 29 -0.89 -17.75 -15.04
C VAL A 29 -2.40 -17.50 -15.19
N GLY A 30 -2.78 -16.28 -15.58
CA GLY A 30 -4.18 -15.88 -15.77
C GLY A 30 -4.89 -15.52 -14.45
N SER A 31 -6.21 -15.37 -14.55
CA SER A 31 -7.10 -15.08 -13.43
C SER A 31 -8.20 -16.15 -13.34
N PRO A 32 -9.00 -16.16 -12.27
CA PRO A 32 -10.17 -17.05 -12.20
C PRO A 32 -11.14 -16.90 -13.38
N VAL A 33 -11.21 -15.68 -13.95
CA VAL A 33 -12.08 -15.36 -15.10
C VAL A 33 -11.43 -15.73 -16.43
N LYS A 34 -10.11 -15.48 -16.58
CA LYS A 34 -9.35 -15.78 -17.80
C LYS A 34 -8.35 -16.89 -17.52
N LYS A 35 -8.78 -18.14 -17.72
CA LYS A 35 -7.96 -19.33 -17.48
C LYS A 35 -7.00 -19.53 -18.66
N THR A 36 -5.68 -19.54 -18.37
CA THR A 36 -4.61 -19.80 -19.34
C THR A 36 -3.93 -21.15 -19.10
N LEU A 37 -4.01 -21.69 -17.90
CA LEU A 37 -3.49 -22.99 -17.50
C LEU A 37 -4.64 -23.97 -17.30
N SER A 38 -4.43 -25.25 -17.62
CA SER A 38 -5.34 -26.34 -17.29
C SER A 38 -5.48 -26.52 -15.76
N GLY A 39 -6.49 -27.26 -15.31
CA GLY A 39 -6.69 -27.57 -13.89
C GLY A 39 -5.48 -28.25 -13.27
N GLY A 40 -4.90 -29.24 -13.97
CA GLY A 40 -3.71 -29.98 -13.55
C GLY A 40 -2.45 -29.09 -13.51
N GLU A 41 -2.21 -28.28 -14.55
CA GLU A 41 -1.08 -27.34 -14.62
C GLU A 41 -1.16 -26.33 -13.47
N ARG A 42 -2.33 -25.79 -13.17
CA ARG A 42 -2.56 -24.85 -12.06
C ARG A 42 -2.30 -25.49 -10.70
N LYS A 43 -2.77 -26.74 -10.50
CA LYS A 43 -2.55 -27.48 -9.25
C LYS A 43 -1.07 -27.77 -9.07
N ARG A 44 -0.36 -28.25 -10.11
CA ARG A 44 1.10 -28.48 -10.08
C ARG A 44 1.87 -27.20 -9.81
N LEU A 45 1.48 -26.06 -10.41
CA LEU A 45 2.09 -24.77 -10.12
C LEU A 45 1.90 -24.35 -8.65
N ASN A 46 0.71 -24.56 -8.08
CA ASN A 46 0.44 -24.26 -6.66
C ASN A 46 1.32 -25.09 -5.72
N ILE A 47 1.44 -26.39 -5.97
CA ILE A 47 2.33 -27.29 -5.23
C ILE A 47 3.79 -26.83 -5.38
N GLY A 48 4.20 -26.48 -6.60
CA GLY A 48 5.54 -25.98 -6.87
C GLY A 48 5.89 -24.70 -6.12
N LEU A 49 4.95 -23.80 -5.93
CA LEU A 49 5.16 -22.59 -5.13
C LEU A 49 5.47 -22.91 -3.66
N ASP A 50 4.80 -23.90 -3.07
CA ASP A 50 5.05 -24.33 -1.71
C ASP A 50 6.40 -25.09 -1.61
N MET A 51 6.77 -25.84 -2.66
CA MET A 51 8.04 -26.58 -2.75
C MET A 51 9.29 -25.71 -2.89
N ILE A 52 9.16 -24.44 -3.30
CA ILE A 52 10.28 -23.49 -3.37
C ILE A 52 10.79 -23.13 -1.96
N GLY A 53 9.91 -23.13 -0.97
CA GLY A 53 10.25 -22.93 0.44
C GLY A 53 11.11 -24.06 1.02
N SER A 54 11.76 -23.80 2.15
CA SER A 54 12.54 -24.78 2.91
C SER A 54 11.84 -25.13 4.23
N ALA A 55 10.67 -25.75 4.14
CA ALA A 55 9.97 -26.26 5.33
C ALA A 55 10.44 -27.67 5.67
N ASP A 56 10.38 -28.04 6.95
CA ASP A 56 10.65 -29.42 7.42
C ASP A 56 9.37 -30.26 7.39
N VAL A 57 8.20 -29.60 7.49
CA VAL A 57 6.88 -30.23 7.44
C VAL A 57 6.03 -29.56 6.37
N TYR A 58 5.42 -30.37 5.50
CA TYR A 58 4.47 -29.94 4.48
C TYR A 58 3.11 -30.58 4.72
N LEU A 59 2.06 -29.77 4.59
CA LEU A 59 0.67 -30.21 4.67
C LEU A 59 0.00 -29.91 3.33
N PHE A 60 -0.48 -30.94 2.64
CA PHE A 60 -1.23 -30.82 1.39
C PHE A 60 -2.67 -31.29 1.61
N ASP A 61 -3.60 -30.37 1.39
CA ASP A 61 -5.02 -30.66 1.51
C ASP A 61 -5.62 -30.94 0.12
N GLU A 62 -6.07 -32.19 -0.08
CA GLU A 62 -6.65 -32.71 -1.33
C GLU A 62 -5.89 -32.30 -2.60
N PRO A 63 -4.58 -32.56 -2.72
CA PRO A 63 -3.79 -32.11 -3.87
C PRO A 63 -4.21 -32.77 -5.18
N THR A 64 -4.96 -33.86 -5.15
CA THR A 64 -5.42 -34.62 -6.31
C THR A 64 -6.87 -34.34 -6.71
N SER A 65 -7.61 -33.57 -5.91
CA SER A 65 -9.01 -33.24 -6.17
C SER A 65 -9.21 -32.52 -7.52
N GLY A 66 -10.12 -33.02 -8.35
CA GLY A 66 -10.44 -32.45 -9.66
C GLY A 66 -9.40 -32.75 -10.77
N LEU A 67 -8.48 -33.70 -10.53
CA LEU A 67 -7.48 -34.15 -11.50
C LEU A 67 -7.86 -35.49 -12.13
N SER A 68 -7.33 -35.77 -13.33
CA SER A 68 -7.37 -37.11 -13.92
C SER A 68 -6.51 -38.08 -13.09
N SER A 69 -6.77 -39.39 -13.19
CA SER A 69 -5.98 -40.41 -12.49
C SER A 69 -4.48 -40.29 -12.77
N LYS A 70 -4.10 -40.05 -14.03
CA LYS A 70 -2.71 -39.87 -14.43
C LYS A 70 -2.07 -38.60 -13.85
N ASP A 71 -2.80 -37.49 -13.85
CA ASP A 71 -2.32 -36.25 -13.25
C ASP A 71 -2.18 -36.39 -11.73
N SER A 72 -3.09 -37.10 -11.08
CA SER A 72 -3.05 -37.38 -9.63
C SER A 72 -1.82 -38.21 -9.26
N GLU A 73 -1.52 -39.28 -10.01
CA GLU A 73 -0.29 -40.04 -9.82
C GLU A 73 0.95 -39.18 -9.96
N HIS A 74 1.03 -38.38 -11.01
CA HIS A 74 2.18 -37.49 -11.23
C HIS A 74 2.36 -36.45 -10.12
N VAL A 75 1.27 -35.86 -9.61
CA VAL A 75 1.30 -34.94 -8.46
C VAL A 75 1.86 -35.65 -7.20
N ILE A 76 1.42 -36.88 -6.92
CA ILE A 76 1.91 -37.63 -5.75
C ILE A 76 3.38 -38.06 -5.92
N GLU A 77 3.82 -38.41 -7.14
CA GLU A 77 5.23 -38.66 -7.43
C GLU A 77 6.11 -37.44 -7.10
N ILE A 78 5.69 -36.24 -7.51
CA ILE A 78 6.38 -34.97 -7.20
C ILE A 78 6.44 -34.75 -5.67
N ILE A 79 5.32 -34.94 -4.98
CA ILE A 79 5.23 -34.80 -3.52
C ILE A 79 6.12 -35.83 -2.83
N ARG A 80 6.14 -37.07 -3.31
CA ARG A 80 6.99 -38.15 -2.79
C ARG A 80 8.49 -37.84 -2.97
N ALA A 81 8.87 -37.29 -4.11
CA ALA A 81 10.26 -36.87 -4.34
C ALA A 81 10.72 -35.77 -3.35
N LEU A 82 9.79 -34.95 -2.86
CA LEU A 82 10.05 -33.95 -1.82
C LEU A 82 10.27 -34.55 -0.43
N ALA A 83 9.79 -35.77 -0.17
CA ALA A 83 9.77 -36.40 1.15
C ALA A 83 11.16 -36.77 1.71
N HIS A 84 12.24 -36.60 0.93
CA HIS A 84 13.59 -36.88 1.42
C HIS A 84 13.95 -35.96 2.59
N ASN A 85 14.14 -36.52 3.79
CA ASN A 85 14.40 -35.80 5.05
C ASN A 85 13.34 -34.77 5.46
N LYS A 86 12.08 -34.97 5.07
CA LYS A 86 10.96 -34.10 5.42
C LYS A 86 9.74 -34.91 5.81
N ILE A 87 8.88 -34.28 6.61
CA ILE A 87 7.57 -34.84 6.95
C ILE A 87 6.55 -34.24 5.99
N ILE A 88 5.84 -35.13 5.27
CA ILE A 88 4.77 -34.71 4.36
C ILE A 88 3.47 -35.40 4.79
N ILE A 89 2.45 -34.62 5.06
CA ILE A 89 1.11 -35.07 5.36
C ILE A 89 0.19 -34.64 4.22
N VAL A 90 -0.55 -35.60 3.66
CA VAL A 90 -1.44 -35.36 2.52
C VAL A 90 -2.83 -35.88 2.89
N THR A 91 -3.86 -35.05 2.79
CA THR A 91 -5.24 -35.53 2.82
C THR A 91 -5.68 -35.95 1.43
N ILE A 92 -6.34 -37.10 1.31
CA ILE A 92 -6.83 -37.61 0.03
C ILE A 92 -8.24 -38.12 0.18
N HIS A 93 -9.07 -37.81 -0.77
CA HIS A 93 -10.41 -38.34 -0.93
C HIS A 93 -10.41 -39.39 -2.05
N GLN A 94 -10.85 -40.61 -1.77
CA GLN A 94 -11.01 -41.73 -2.72
C GLN A 94 -9.77 -42.01 -3.60
N PRO A 95 -8.61 -42.40 -3.01
CA PRO A 95 -7.42 -42.72 -3.79
C PRO A 95 -7.60 -43.99 -4.61
N SER A 96 -7.11 -44.01 -5.86
CA SER A 96 -6.99 -45.27 -6.61
C SER A 96 -6.05 -46.25 -5.89
N SER A 97 -6.19 -47.53 -6.14
CA SER A 97 -5.35 -48.56 -5.51
C SER A 97 -3.85 -48.30 -5.70
N LYS A 98 -3.44 -47.86 -6.90
CA LYS A 98 -2.06 -47.51 -7.22
C LYS A 98 -1.60 -46.31 -6.41
N LEU A 99 -2.41 -45.25 -6.36
CA LEU A 99 -2.10 -44.03 -5.64
C LEU A 99 -1.98 -44.28 -4.12
N PHE A 100 -2.88 -45.10 -3.57
CA PHE A 100 -2.88 -45.48 -2.15
C PHE A 100 -1.56 -46.16 -1.75
N GLN A 101 -1.04 -47.06 -2.58
CA GLN A 101 0.22 -47.77 -2.35
C GLN A 101 1.47 -46.88 -2.47
N MET A 102 1.37 -45.67 -3.01
CA MET A 102 2.50 -44.77 -3.13
C MET A 102 2.92 -44.12 -1.78
N PHE A 103 2.10 -44.17 -0.77
CA PHE A 103 2.38 -43.57 0.55
C PHE A 103 3.19 -44.51 1.45
N HIS A 104 4.04 -43.93 2.31
CA HIS A 104 4.80 -44.70 3.30
C HIS A 104 3.94 -45.13 4.49
N LYS A 105 3.04 -44.25 4.92
CA LYS A 105 2.11 -44.45 6.03
C LYS A 105 0.75 -43.90 5.63
N ALA A 106 -0.29 -44.53 6.15
CA ALA A 106 -1.67 -44.09 6.03
C ALA A 106 -2.27 -43.90 7.43
N ILE A 107 -3.02 -42.83 7.60
CA ILE A 107 -3.77 -42.53 8.82
C ILE A 107 -5.24 -42.50 8.44
N LEU A 108 -6.07 -43.16 9.21
CA LEU A 108 -7.51 -43.16 9.03
C LEU A 108 -8.19 -42.67 10.30
N PHE A 109 -9.04 -41.67 10.13
CA PHE A 109 -9.92 -41.16 11.18
C PHE A 109 -11.38 -41.48 10.85
N ASP A 110 -12.14 -41.86 11.86
CA ASP A 110 -13.59 -42.03 11.78
C ASP A 110 -14.31 -40.79 12.37
N LYS A 111 -15.64 -40.80 12.37
CA LYS A 111 -16.49 -39.74 12.91
C LYS A 111 -16.04 -39.30 14.32
N GLY A 112 -16.04 -38.00 14.56
CA GLY A 112 -15.53 -37.42 15.80
C GLY A 112 -14.02 -37.35 15.93
N GLY A 113 -13.25 -37.58 14.81
CA GLY A 113 -11.78 -37.50 14.81
C GLY A 113 -11.08 -38.63 15.52
N ARG A 114 -11.74 -39.77 15.66
CA ARG A 114 -11.20 -40.97 16.34
C ARG A 114 -10.22 -41.67 15.42
N LEU A 115 -9.02 -41.96 15.91
CA LEU A 115 -8.00 -42.70 15.17
C LEU A 115 -8.38 -44.17 15.08
N VAL A 116 -8.53 -44.68 13.86
CA VAL A 116 -8.94 -46.04 13.56
C VAL A 116 -7.78 -46.90 13.06
N PHE A 117 -6.83 -46.26 12.38
CA PHE A 117 -5.63 -46.93 11.93
C PHE A 117 -4.48 -45.96 11.66
N PHE A 118 -3.25 -46.39 11.94
CA PHE A 118 -2.00 -45.74 11.54
C PHE A 118 -0.94 -46.81 11.25
N GLY A 119 -0.52 -46.92 10.01
CA GLY A 119 0.44 -47.94 9.59
C GLY A 119 0.79 -47.80 8.11
N THR A 120 1.36 -48.83 7.50
CA THR A 120 1.56 -48.86 6.05
C THR A 120 0.21 -49.06 5.33
N PRO A 121 0.06 -48.63 4.09
CA PRO A 121 -1.14 -48.90 3.28
C PRO A 121 -1.48 -50.37 3.21
N THR A 122 -0.48 -51.22 3.04
CA THR A 122 -0.67 -52.69 2.99
C THR A 122 -1.16 -53.25 4.32
N ASP A 123 -0.62 -52.77 5.45
CA ASP A 123 -1.08 -53.21 6.77
C ASP A 123 -2.51 -52.74 7.06
N MET A 124 -2.88 -51.56 6.57
CA MET A 124 -4.26 -51.06 6.68
C MET A 124 -5.24 -51.94 5.93
N LEU A 125 -4.94 -52.30 4.69
CA LEU A 125 -5.79 -53.20 3.92
C LEU A 125 -5.92 -54.57 4.60
N ARG A 126 -4.83 -55.12 5.11
CA ARG A 126 -4.84 -56.39 5.86
C ARG A 126 -5.68 -56.31 7.14
N TYR A 127 -5.52 -55.24 7.92
CA TYR A 127 -6.27 -55.02 9.15
C TYR A 127 -7.80 -55.03 8.92
N PHE A 128 -8.25 -54.33 7.89
CA PHE A 128 -9.67 -54.31 7.56
C PHE A 128 -10.15 -55.62 6.89
N ALA A 129 -9.32 -56.29 6.11
CA ALA A 129 -9.65 -57.61 5.56
C ALA A 129 -9.78 -58.67 6.67
N GLU A 130 -8.90 -58.66 7.68
CA GLU A 130 -9.01 -59.52 8.86
C GLU A 130 -10.27 -59.19 9.69
N ALA A 131 -10.62 -57.90 9.81
CA ALA A 131 -11.85 -57.48 10.48
C ALA A 131 -13.09 -57.96 9.73
N GLU A 132 -13.10 -57.86 8.37
CA GLU A 132 -14.17 -58.39 7.53
C GLU A 132 -14.34 -59.91 7.73
N HIS A 133 -13.23 -60.65 7.68
CA HIS A 133 -13.27 -62.10 7.87
C HIS A 133 -13.78 -62.51 9.25
N GLN A 134 -13.44 -61.79 10.33
CA GLN A 134 -13.88 -62.07 11.70
C GLN A 134 -15.35 -61.72 11.95
N HIS A 135 -15.88 -60.68 11.30
CA HIS A 135 -17.19 -60.10 11.62
C HIS A 135 -18.23 -60.26 10.51
N GLN A 136 -17.83 -60.77 9.32
CA GLN A 136 -18.69 -60.99 8.16
C GLN A 136 -19.60 -59.80 7.84
N PHE A 137 -18.97 -58.65 7.56
CA PHE A 137 -19.70 -57.39 7.24
C PHE A 137 -20.42 -57.46 5.88
N GLY A 138 -20.12 -58.47 5.06
CA GLY A 138 -20.65 -58.61 3.72
C GLY A 138 -20.05 -57.66 2.71
N ALA A 139 -18.93 -57.01 3.09
CA ALA A 139 -18.17 -56.16 2.18
C ALA A 139 -17.28 -57.04 1.27
N ASP A 140 -17.25 -56.73 0.00
CA ASP A 140 -16.27 -57.33 -0.90
C ASP A 140 -14.86 -56.96 -0.40
N MET A 141 -13.99 -57.96 -0.14
CA MET A 141 -12.62 -57.72 0.36
C MET A 141 -11.76 -56.86 -0.55
N GLY A 142 -12.36 -56.31 -1.58
CA GLY A 142 -11.76 -55.31 -2.48
C GLY A 142 -10.65 -55.88 -3.36
N ALA A 143 -10.36 -57.19 -3.26
CA ALA A 143 -9.35 -57.79 -4.10
C ALA A 143 -9.93 -58.12 -5.48
N CYS A 144 -9.33 -57.62 -6.54
CA CYS A 144 -9.69 -57.97 -7.89
C CYS A 144 -9.46 -59.49 -8.11
N PRO A 145 -10.47 -60.25 -8.54
CA PRO A 145 -10.32 -61.69 -8.76
C PRO A 145 -9.26 -62.05 -9.81
N SER A 146 -9.02 -61.14 -10.76
CA SER A 146 -8.12 -61.37 -11.90
C SER A 146 -6.67 -60.95 -11.63
N CYS A 147 -6.41 -59.89 -10.79
CA CYS A 147 -5.09 -59.36 -10.56
C CYS A 147 -4.68 -59.24 -9.08
N GLY A 148 -5.54 -59.57 -8.15
CA GLY A 148 -5.30 -59.51 -6.71
C GLY A 148 -5.17 -58.08 -6.15
N THR A 149 -5.37 -57.04 -6.96
CA THR A 149 -5.26 -55.64 -6.54
C THR A 149 -6.44 -55.29 -5.63
N THR A 150 -6.14 -54.88 -4.41
CA THR A 150 -7.15 -54.51 -3.41
C THR A 150 -7.58 -53.05 -3.63
N ARG A 151 -8.90 -52.81 -3.63
CA ARG A 151 -9.49 -51.47 -3.70
C ARG A 151 -9.56 -50.86 -2.30
N PRO A 152 -9.00 -49.67 -2.06
CA PRO A 152 -9.03 -49.04 -0.74
C PRO A 152 -10.45 -48.67 -0.28
N GLU A 153 -11.40 -48.56 -1.19
CA GLU A 153 -12.79 -48.18 -0.93
C GLU A 153 -13.51 -49.19 -0.01
N PHE A 154 -13.13 -50.48 -0.06
CA PHE A 154 -13.75 -51.48 0.81
C PHE A 154 -13.59 -51.17 2.30
N ILE A 155 -12.55 -50.39 2.68
CA ILE A 155 -12.35 -49.95 4.07
C ILE A 155 -13.56 -49.16 4.56
N PHE A 156 -14.10 -48.30 3.69
CA PHE A 156 -15.29 -47.51 4.03
C PHE A 156 -16.55 -48.39 4.07
N ASP A 157 -16.64 -49.41 3.20
CA ASP A 157 -17.75 -50.37 3.22
C ASP A 157 -17.77 -51.11 4.55
N VAL A 158 -16.62 -51.53 5.07
CA VAL A 158 -16.48 -52.15 6.40
C VAL A 158 -16.83 -51.17 7.52
N LEU A 159 -16.31 -49.95 7.50
CA LEU A 159 -16.57 -48.95 8.54
C LEU A 159 -18.03 -48.50 8.58
N GLU A 160 -18.67 -48.39 7.41
CA GLU A 160 -20.02 -47.86 7.25
C GLU A 160 -21.09 -48.93 7.13
N THR A 161 -20.73 -50.21 7.42
CA THR A 161 -21.68 -51.32 7.40
C THR A 161 -22.94 -50.97 8.19
N PRO A 162 -24.13 -50.95 7.55
CA PRO A 162 -25.36 -50.55 8.19
C PRO A 162 -25.86 -51.59 9.20
N LEU A 163 -26.44 -51.13 10.27
CA LEU A 163 -27.17 -51.98 11.20
C LEU A 163 -28.49 -52.38 10.55
N ARG A 164 -28.76 -53.69 10.54
CA ARG A 164 -30.00 -54.25 9.99
C ARG A 164 -30.84 -54.86 11.09
N ASP A 165 -32.14 -54.81 10.94
CA ASP A 165 -33.09 -55.47 11.81
C ASP A 165 -33.17 -57.01 11.50
N ILE A 166 -34.05 -57.73 12.21
CA ILE A 166 -34.29 -59.15 12.04
C ILE A 166 -34.89 -59.48 10.66
N SER A 167 -35.55 -58.49 10.02
CA SER A 167 -36.14 -58.61 8.67
C SER A 167 -35.12 -58.35 7.57
N GLY A 168 -33.92 -57.85 7.91
CA GLY A 168 -32.87 -57.48 6.97
C GLY A 168 -32.92 -56.03 6.52
N ASP A 169 -33.87 -55.22 7.01
CA ASP A 169 -34.02 -53.81 6.65
C ASP A 169 -33.01 -52.93 7.40
N ILE A 170 -32.58 -51.83 6.77
CA ILE A 170 -31.61 -50.92 7.35
C ILE A 170 -32.29 -50.07 8.42
N ILE A 171 -31.70 -50.04 9.63
CA ILE A 171 -32.13 -49.16 10.71
C ILE A 171 -31.57 -47.76 10.49
N TYR A 172 -32.42 -46.72 10.60
CA TYR A 172 -32.05 -45.32 10.47
C TYR A 172 -32.09 -44.66 11.85
N GLU A 173 -31.12 -43.80 12.10
CA GLU A 173 -31.03 -42.93 13.28
C GLU A 173 -31.02 -41.44 12.87
N GLU A 174 -31.48 -40.59 13.74
CA GLU A 174 -31.46 -39.14 13.49
C GLU A 174 -30.13 -38.55 13.95
N ASN A 175 -29.43 -37.88 13.02
CA ASN A 175 -28.16 -37.20 13.35
C ASN A 175 -28.42 -35.89 14.10
N THR A 176 -27.36 -35.24 14.60
CA THR A 176 -27.41 -33.96 15.34
C THR A 176 -28.02 -32.78 14.51
N ARG A 177 -28.27 -32.99 13.23
CA ARG A 177 -28.89 -31.99 12.31
C ARG A 177 -30.34 -32.36 11.94
N GLY A 178 -30.95 -33.37 12.59
CA GLY A 178 -32.30 -33.82 12.31
C GLY A 178 -32.46 -34.62 11.00
N GLN A 179 -31.36 -35.15 10.43
CA GLN A 179 -31.39 -35.94 9.19
C GLN A 179 -31.33 -37.44 9.54
N LEU A 180 -32.15 -38.25 8.88
CA LEU A 180 -32.11 -39.69 8.96
C LEU A 180 -30.87 -40.22 8.24
N VAL A 181 -30.00 -40.90 8.95
CA VAL A 181 -28.81 -41.58 8.41
C VAL A 181 -28.86 -43.07 8.81
N ALA A 182 -28.31 -43.95 7.99
CA ALA A 182 -28.22 -45.35 8.35
C ALA A 182 -27.41 -45.55 9.62
N ALA A 183 -27.96 -46.24 10.62
CA ALA A 183 -27.26 -46.58 11.82
C ALA A 183 -26.11 -47.54 11.48
N ARG A 184 -24.93 -47.34 12.05
CA ARG A 184 -23.76 -48.18 11.81
C ARG A 184 -23.79 -49.38 12.75
N ARG A 185 -23.38 -50.54 12.25
CA ARG A 185 -23.29 -51.78 13.04
C ARG A 185 -22.29 -51.65 14.21
N TYR A 186 -21.18 -50.92 13.98
CA TYR A 186 -20.17 -50.66 14.99
C TYR A 186 -19.88 -49.16 15.10
N SER A 187 -19.76 -48.70 16.34
CA SER A 187 -19.49 -47.28 16.63
C SER A 187 -18.03 -46.91 16.33
N PRO A 188 -17.74 -45.61 16.16
CA PRO A 188 -16.36 -45.14 16.04
C PRO A 188 -15.46 -45.51 17.23
N GLU A 189 -16.06 -45.66 18.42
CA GLU A 189 -15.36 -46.11 19.63
C GLU A 189 -14.89 -47.55 19.48
N PHE A 190 -15.73 -48.46 18.96
CA PHE A 190 -15.37 -49.86 18.70
C PHE A 190 -14.12 -49.94 17.81
N TRP A 191 -14.07 -49.15 16.74
CA TRP A 191 -12.94 -49.18 15.83
C TRP A 191 -11.67 -48.61 16.47
N ARG A 192 -11.77 -47.54 17.28
CA ARG A 192 -10.67 -47.03 18.08
C ARG A 192 -10.10 -48.09 19.00
N ASP A 193 -10.94 -48.73 19.80
CA ASP A 193 -10.54 -49.71 20.81
C ASP A 193 -9.92 -50.96 20.15
N LYS A 194 -10.50 -51.40 19.02
CA LYS A 194 -9.94 -52.47 18.20
C LYS A 194 -8.54 -52.13 17.67
N TYR A 195 -8.34 -50.91 17.23
CA TYR A 195 -7.03 -50.45 16.76
C TYR A 195 -6.02 -50.32 17.91
N GLU A 196 -6.42 -49.86 19.08
CA GLU A 196 -5.54 -49.81 20.25
C GLU A 196 -5.06 -51.19 20.65
N ALA A 197 -5.94 -52.21 20.65
CA ALA A 197 -5.57 -53.58 20.88
C ALA A 197 -4.59 -54.11 19.81
N PHE A 198 -4.85 -53.82 18.54
CA PHE A 198 -3.97 -54.20 17.44
C PHE A 198 -2.56 -53.55 17.57
N ARG A 199 -2.51 -52.28 17.97
CA ARG A 199 -1.26 -51.53 18.17
C ARG A 199 -0.43 -52.11 19.30
N LEU A 200 -1.04 -52.47 20.42
CA LEU A 200 -0.35 -53.11 21.55
C LEU A 200 0.35 -54.41 21.12
N ILE A 201 -0.29 -55.24 20.28
CA ILE A 201 0.31 -56.44 19.74
C ILE A 201 1.50 -56.14 18.82
N GLN A 202 1.42 -55.06 18.03
CA GLN A 202 2.51 -54.64 17.15
C GLN A 202 3.69 -54.00 17.91
N ASP A 203 3.41 -53.18 18.92
CA ASP A 203 4.43 -52.55 19.75
C ASP A 203 5.28 -53.56 20.50
N VAL A 204 4.68 -54.65 20.99
CA VAL A 204 5.41 -55.78 21.60
C VAL A 204 6.38 -56.45 20.61
N LYS A 205 6.06 -56.46 19.31
CA LYS A 205 6.96 -56.97 18.24
C LYS A 205 8.07 -56.01 17.86
N GLN A 206 7.92 -54.68 18.09
CA GLN A 206 8.88 -53.64 17.67
C GLN A 206 9.86 -53.17 18.77
N VAL A 207 9.70 -53.57 20.03
CA VAL A 207 10.59 -53.19 21.16
C VAL A 207 12.06 -53.61 20.97
N SER A 208 12.37 -54.43 19.97
CA SER A 208 13.74 -54.89 19.66
C SER A 208 14.55 -53.94 18.74
N LEU A 209 13.97 -52.88 18.21
CA LEU A 209 14.69 -51.93 17.34
C LEU A 209 15.12 -50.66 18.11
N ARG A 210 16.35 -50.70 18.64
CA ARG A 210 17.01 -49.59 19.35
C ARG A 210 17.00 -48.30 18.51
N ARG A 211 16.45 -47.23 19.06
CA ARG A 211 16.65 -45.87 18.59
C ARG A 211 18.11 -45.49 18.76
N GLY A 212 18.83 -45.25 17.67
CA GLY A 212 20.14 -44.60 17.71
C GLY A 212 20.05 -43.17 18.33
N PRO A 213 21.14 -42.65 18.89
CA PRO A 213 21.15 -41.30 19.44
C PRO A 213 20.71 -40.28 18.36
N ALA A 214 19.87 -39.33 18.75
CA ALA A 214 19.42 -38.28 17.87
C ALA A 214 20.63 -37.46 17.37
N PRO A 215 20.71 -37.11 16.06
CA PRO A 215 21.79 -36.30 15.56
C PRO A 215 21.84 -34.95 16.28
N ALA A 216 23.05 -34.56 16.74
CA ALA A 216 23.27 -33.30 17.44
C ALA A 216 22.86 -32.12 16.55
N LEU A 217 22.02 -31.24 17.07
CA LEU A 217 21.64 -30.01 16.38
C LEU A 217 22.88 -29.13 16.14
N PRO A 218 23.06 -28.57 14.94
CA PRO A 218 24.18 -27.67 14.68
C PRO A 218 24.14 -26.46 15.65
N PRO A 219 25.30 -25.95 16.10
CA PRO A 219 25.36 -24.86 17.05
C PRO A 219 24.66 -23.61 16.50
N ALA A 220 23.88 -22.96 17.35
CA ALA A 220 23.15 -21.75 16.98
C ALA A 220 24.11 -20.63 16.58
N PRO A 221 23.90 -19.92 15.46
CA PRO A 221 24.78 -18.83 15.01
C PRO A 221 24.84 -17.71 16.05
N SER A 222 26.01 -17.03 16.14
CA SER A 222 26.23 -15.91 17.07
C SER A 222 25.22 -14.77 16.89
N VAL A 223 24.91 -14.03 17.97
CA VAL A 223 23.91 -12.94 17.96
C VAL A 223 24.21 -11.87 16.89
N LYS A 224 25.48 -11.47 16.72
CA LYS A 224 25.90 -10.49 15.69
C LYS A 224 25.64 -11.02 14.29
N ARG A 225 25.96 -12.30 14.02
CA ARG A 225 25.74 -12.95 12.72
C ARG A 225 24.25 -13.08 12.42
N ARG A 226 23.40 -13.35 13.45
CA ARG A 226 21.93 -13.36 13.32
C ARG A 226 21.39 -11.99 12.94
N PHE A 227 21.89 -10.91 13.54
CA PHE A 227 21.46 -9.55 13.23
C PHE A 227 21.76 -9.14 11.78
N PHE A 228 22.99 -9.36 11.31
CA PHE A 228 23.38 -9.07 9.93
C PHE A 228 22.63 -9.92 8.89
N MET A 229 22.44 -11.21 9.18
CA MET A 229 21.65 -12.10 8.31
C MET A 229 20.20 -11.63 8.25
N ARG A 230 19.61 -11.27 9.38
CA ARG A 230 18.23 -10.78 9.47
C ARG A 230 18.05 -9.49 8.67
N TRP A 231 18.93 -8.51 8.82
CA TRP A 231 18.87 -7.25 8.08
C TRP A 231 19.00 -7.44 6.56
N ARG A 232 19.89 -8.32 6.13
CA ARG A 232 20.08 -8.67 4.71
C ARG A 232 18.84 -9.38 4.14
N ASP A 233 18.21 -10.25 4.91
CA ASP A 233 17.00 -10.95 4.50
C ASP A 233 15.83 -9.98 4.37
N GLU A 234 15.69 -9.05 5.31
CA GLU A 234 14.71 -7.98 5.30
C GLU A 234 14.85 -7.07 4.07
N TRP A 235 16.08 -6.65 3.77
CA TRP A 235 16.37 -5.84 2.59
C TRP A 235 16.09 -6.59 1.27
N THR A 236 16.46 -7.87 1.22
CA THR A 236 16.17 -8.73 0.07
C THR A 236 14.67 -8.90 -0.15
N GLN A 237 13.91 -9.09 0.93
CA GLN A 237 12.46 -9.19 0.89
C GLN A 237 11.82 -7.88 0.37
N LEU A 238 12.23 -6.73 0.92
CA LEU A 238 11.76 -5.43 0.48
C LEU A 238 12.04 -5.20 -1.02
N ARG A 239 13.29 -5.42 -1.45
CA ARG A 239 13.68 -5.27 -2.86
C ARG A 239 12.87 -6.17 -3.78
N THR A 240 12.60 -7.39 -3.37
CA THR A 240 11.81 -8.35 -4.16
C THR A 240 10.36 -7.92 -4.28
N LEU A 241 9.74 -7.47 -3.17
CA LEU A 241 8.38 -6.96 -3.15
C LEU A 241 8.25 -5.68 -4.00
N MET A 242 9.20 -4.75 -3.89
CA MET A 242 9.23 -3.54 -4.72
C MET A 242 9.33 -3.90 -6.22
N ARG A 243 10.29 -4.77 -6.58
CA ARG A 243 10.46 -5.21 -7.98
C ARG A 243 9.17 -5.87 -8.51
N ARG A 244 8.52 -6.72 -7.71
CA ARG A 244 7.26 -7.36 -8.08
C ARG A 244 6.15 -6.34 -8.30
N SER A 245 5.93 -5.42 -7.36
CA SER A 245 4.91 -4.37 -7.46
C SER A 245 5.13 -3.49 -8.70
N PHE A 246 6.35 -3.09 -8.94
CA PHE A 246 6.73 -2.27 -10.07
C PHE A 246 6.54 -2.98 -11.41
N MET A 247 7.04 -4.23 -11.53
CA MET A 247 6.90 -5.04 -12.74
C MET A 247 5.46 -5.40 -13.06
N SER A 248 4.64 -5.63 -12.04
CA SER A 248 3.20 -5.88 -12.21
C SER A 248 2.49 -4.71 -12.91
N LYS A 249 2.83 -3.48 -12.55
CA LYS A 249 2.28 -2.26 -13.18
C LYS A 249 2.83 -2.06 -14.60
N LEU A 250 4.14 -2.20 -14.80
CA LEU A 250 4.78 -2.01 -16.12
C LEU A 250 4.32 -3.02 -17.18
N ARG A 251 4.05 -4.27 -16.79
CA ARG A 251 3.60 -5.30 -17.73
C ARG A 251 2.16 -5.10 -18.20
N ASN A 252 1.35 -4.36 -17.48
CA ASN A 252 -0.03 -4.03 -17.90
C ASN A 252 -0.02 -2.77 -18.78
N ARG A 253 0.38 -2.92 -20.05
CA ARG A 253 0.59 -1.81 -21.00
C ARG A 253 -0.65 -0.93 -21.16
N ALA A 254 -1.84 -1.51 -21.27
CA ALA A 254 -3.08 -0.75 -21.44
C ALA A 254 -3.35 0.15 -20.23
N ASN A 255 -3.24 -0.40 -19.01
CA ASN A 255 -3.42 0.38 -17.79
C ASN A 255 -2.31 1.43 -17.61
N LEU A 256 -1.07 1.12 -18.01
CA LEU A 256 0.07 2.03 -17.93
C LEU A 256 -0.13 3.27 -18.82
N VAL A 257 -0.58 3.08 -20.07
CA VAL A 257 -0.86 4.19 -21.00
C VAL A 257 -1.95 5.10 -20.46
N ILE A 258 -3.04 4.53 -19.92
CA ILE A 258 -4.11 5.31 -19.30
C ILE A 258 -3.58 6.06 -18.07
N THR A 259 -2.88 5.38 -17.18
CA THR A 259 -2.34 5.97 -15.94
C THR A 259 -1.42 7.15 -16.24
N ILE A 260 -0.53 7.02 -17.22
CA ILE A 260 0.40 8.11 -17.58
C ILE A 260 -0.31 9.19 -18.38
N GLY A 261 -1.22 8.84 -19.29
CA GLY A 261 -1.87 9.76 -20.21
C GLY A 261 -2.92 10.68 -19.60
N VAL A 262 -3.55 10.28 -18.48
CA VAL A 262 -4.61 11.09 -17.85
C VAL A 262 -4.06 12.44 -17.32
N ALA A 263 -2.89 12.45 -16.69
CA ALA A 263 -2.31 13.67 -16.11
C ALA A 263 -2.04 14.77 -17.15
N PRO A 264 -1.32 14.51 -18.27
CA PRO A 264 -1.10 15.54 -19.28
C PRO A 264 -2.38 16.01 -19.98
N VAL A 265 -3.36 15.12 -20.19
CA VAL A 265 -4.65 15.51 -20.78
C VAL A 265 -5.41 16.46 -19.85
N LEU A 266 -5.47 16.15 -18.56
CA LEU A 266 -6.12 17.03 -17.57
C LEU A 266 -5.35 18.35 -17.41
N ALA A 267 -4.01 18.32 -17.41
CA ALA A 267 -3.20 19.52 -17.35
C ALA A 267 -3.48 20.45 -18.54
N LEU A 268 -3.47 19.89 -19.76
CA LEU A 268 -3.77 20.63 -20.98
C LEU A 268 -5.17 21.25 -20.92
N LEU A 269 -6.18 20.43 -20.58
CA LEU A 269 -7.56 20.88 -20.51
C LEU A 269 -7.75 22.00 -19.49
N ILE A 270 -7.28 21.81 -18.26
CA ILE A 270 -7.48 22.76 -17.15
C ILE A 270 -6.69 24.05 -17.43
N ALA A 271 -5.42 23.94 -17.81
CA ALA A 271 -4.59 25.12 -18.04
C ALA A 271 -5.08 25.96 -19.24
N THR A 272 -5.53 25.32 -20.33
CA THR A 272 -6.08 26.05 -21.48
C THR A 272 -7.40 26.73 -21.16
N LEU A 273 -8.29 26.08 -20.40
CA LEU A 273 -9.57 26.68 -20.00
C LEU A 273 -9.40 27.85 -19.04
N LEU A 274 -8.38 27.80 -18.17
CA LEU A 274 -8.13 28.85 -17.17
C LEU A 274 -7.13 29.93 -17.66
N ARG A 275 -6.58 29.80 -18.86
CA ARG A 275 -5.73 30.83 -19.49
C ARG A 275 -6.60 32.02 -19.96
N TYR A 276 -6.98 32.86 -19.02
CA TYR A 276 -7.85 33.99 -19.24
C TYR A 276 -7.28 35.24 -18.56
N SER A 277 -7.34 36.38 -19.26
CA SER A 277 -7.00 37.71 -18.74
C SER A 277 -8.08 38.68 -19.15
N GLU A 278 -8.46 39.60 -18.26
CA GLU A 278 -9.45 40.63 -18.52
C GLU A 278 -8.98 41.67 -19.54
N ARG A 279 -7.67 41.80 -19.73
CA ARG A 279 -7.04 42.85 -20.60
C ARG A 279 -6.85 42.40 -22.05
N GLY A 280 -7.34 41.25 -22.46
CA GLY A 280 -7.27 40.71 -23.81
C GLY A 280 -6.04 39.82 -24.06
N ASP A 281 -4.84 40.33 -23.92
CA ASP A 281 -3.63 39.51 -23.96
C ASP A 281 -3.39 38.86 -22.61
N TYR A 282 -3.02 37.55 -22.61
CA TYR A 282 -2.75 36.84 -21.40
C TYR A 282 -1.50 37.38 -20.70
N ASP A 283 -1.68 37.76 -19.43
CA ASP A 283 -0.63 38.19 -18.53
C ASP A 283 -0.79 37.48 -17.19
N TYR A 284 0.28 36.85 -16.69
CA TYR A 284 0.27 36.09 -15.43
C TYR A 284 -0.14 36.94 -14.23
N ALA A 285 0.33 38.21 -14.17
CA ALA A 285 0.03 39.09 -13.04
C ALA A 285 -1.48 39.37 -12.89
N SER A 286 -2.17 39.58 -14.01
CA SER A 286 -3.61 39.89 -14.05
C SER A 286 -4.51 38.65 -14.16
N ALA A 287 -3.91 37.45 -14.29
CA ALA A 287 -4.65 36.21 -14.47
C ALA A 287 -5.46 35.84 -13.22
N TYR A 288 -6.77 36.05 -13.29
CA TYR A 288 -7.71 35.89 -12.16
C TYR A 288 -7.84 34.44 -11.64
N HIS A 289 -7.67 33.46 -12.53
CA HIS A 289 -7.96 32.05 -12.24
C HIS A 289 -6.76 31.25 -11.73
N ILE A 290 -5.61 31.87 -11.46
CA ILE A 290 -4.42 31.15 -10.94
C ILE A 290 -4.72 30.43 -9.61
N PRO A 291 -5.35 31.05 -8.58
CA PRO A 291 -5.70 30.31 -7.35
C PRO A 291 -6.60 29.11 -7.62
N THR A 292 -7.53 29.22 -8.57
CA THR A 292 -8.41 28.11 -8.99
C THR A 292 -7.63 27.00 -9.67
N PHE A 293 -6.66 27.34 -10.54
CA PHE A 293 -5.76 26.37 -11.17
C PHE A 293 -4.95 25.61 -10.12
N LEU A 294 -4.37 26.30 -9.15
CA LEU A 294 -3.61 25.69 -8.06
C LEU A 294 -4.46 24.69 -7.26
N PHE A 295 -5.70 25.05 -6.95
CA PHE A 295 -6.62 24.15 -6.27
C PHE A 295 -6.99 22.94 -7.12
N LEU A 296 -7.33 23.14 -8.41
CA LEU A 296 -7.65 22.04 -9.32
C LEU A 296 -6.46 21.11 -9.54
N SER A 297 -5.23 21.63 -9.57
CA SER A 297 -4.02 20.80 -9.67
C SER A 297 -3.88 19.83 -8.48
N LEU A 298 -4.19 20.30 -7.28
CA LEU A 298 -4.19 19.49 -6.06
C LEU A 298 -5.32 18.45 -6.07
N ILE A 299 -6.52 18.83 -6.58
CA ILE A 299 -7.62 17.88 -6.77
C ILE A 299 -7.19 16.75 -7.71
N VAL A 300 -6.57 17.09 -8.83
CA VAL A 300 -6.07 16.10 -9.80
C VAL A 300 -5.02 15.20 -9.15
N ALA A 301 -4.07 15.76 -8.40
CA ALA A 301 -3.05 14.99 -7.70
C ALA A 301 -3.66 13.99 -6.71
N MET A 302 -4.60 14.43 -5.86
CA MET A 302 -5.32 13.60 -4.92
C MET A 302 -6.16 12.52 -5.62
N PHE A 303 -6.90 12.90 -6.66
CA PHE A 303 -7.74 11.99 -7.44
C PHE A 303 -6.91 10.88 -8.11
N LEU A 304 -5.80 11.23 -8.77
CA LEU A 304 -4.93 10.26 -9.43
C LEU A 304 -4.30 9.30 -8.41
N GLY A 305 -3.82 9.83 -7.28
CA GLY A 305 -3.29 9.02 -6.19
C GLY A 305 -4.31 8.02 -5.66
N LEU A 306 -5.52 8.49 -5.36
CA LEU A 306 -6.62 7.70 -4.82
C LEU A 306 -7.10 6.63 -5.81
N THR A 307 -7.32 7.00 -7.07
CA THR A 307 -7.84 6.09 -8.11
C THR A 307 -6.83 4.98 -8.43
N ASN A 308 -5.54 5.31 -8.56
CA ASN A 308 -4.50 4.35 -8.89
C ASN A 308 -4.24 3.31 -7.79
N SER A 309 -4.65 3.60 -6.55
CA SER A 309 -4.39 2.76 -5.39
C SER A 309 -5.63 2.03 -4.85
N ALA A 310 -6.84 2.50 -5.20
CA ALA A 310 -8.09 2.01 -4.63
C ALA A 310 -8.38 0.52 -4.88
N ASP A 311 -7.83 -0.10 -5.91
CA ASP A 311 -8.03 -1.52 -6.23
C ASP A 311 -6.76 -2.39 -6.02
N ASP A 312 -5.64 -1.79 -5.65
CA ASP A 312 -4.33 -2.46 -5.70
C ASP A 312 -4.19 -3.60 -4.66
N ILE A 313 -4.70 -3.42 -3.45
CA ILE A 313 -4.71 -4.48 -2.41
C ILE A 313 -5.78 -5.53 -2.71
N ILE A 314 -6.94 -5.12 -3.26
CA ILE A 314 -8.01 -6.06 -3.63
C ILE A 314 -7.48 -7.10 -4.62
N ARG A 315 -6.75 -6.68 -5.64
CA ARG A 315 -6.15 -7.56 -6.64
C ARG A 315 -5.11 -8.52 -6.04
N ASP A 316 -4.36 -8.07 -5.04
CA ASP A 316 -3.30 -8.86 -4.40
C ASP A 316 -3.80 -9.71 -3.23
N ARG A 317 -5.06 -9.57 -2.80
CA ARG A 317 -5.59 -10.21 -1.57
C ARG A 317 -5.37 -11.72 -1.53
N ALA A 318 -5.65 -12.41 -2.63
CA ALA A 318 -5.45 -13.87 -2.72
C ALA A 318 -3.96 -14.25 -2.63
N VAL A 319 -3.08 -13.45 -3.23
CA VAL A 319 -1.63 -13.64 -3.19
C VAL A 319 -1.11 -13.38 -1.78
N LEU A 320 -1.56 -12.29 -1.14
CA LEU A 320 -1.14 -11.92 0.21
C LEU A 320 -1.56 -12.98 1.25
N GLN A 321 -2.75 -13.57 1.10
CA GLN A 321 -3.22 -14.67 1.96
C GLN A 321 -2.31 -15.90 1.86
N ARG A 322 -1.88 -16.26 0.65
CA ARG A 322 -0.95 -17.35 0.41
C ARG A 322 0.45 -17.05 0.96
N GLU A 323 0.98 -15.87 0.67
CA GLU A 323 2.32 -15.45 1.06
C GLU A 323 2.47 -15.23 2.57
N ARG A 324 1.37 -15.08 3.30
CA ARG A 324 1.38 -15.05 4.76
C ARG A 324 2.09 -16.26 5.37
N ASN A 325 1.85 -17.45 4.82
CA ASN A 325 2.48 -18.68 5.28
C ASN A 325 3.99 -18.74 4.96
N LEU A 326 4.47 -17.86 4.07
CA LEU A 326 5.87 -17.73 3.67
C LEU A 326 6.63 -16.65 4.47
N ASN A 327 6.12 -16.24 5.64
CA ASN A 327 6.74 -15.21 6.51
C ASN A 327 6.97 -13.85 5.84
N VAL A 328 6.10 -13.44 4.90
CA VAL A 328 6.15 -12.10 4.35
C VAL A 328 5.77 -11.08 5.41
N ARG A 329 6.66 -10.11 5.66
CA ARG A 329 6.43 -9.06 6.65
C ARG A 329 5.52 -7.98 6.07
N LEU A 330 4.40 -7.77 6.72
CA LEU A 330 3.36 -6.82 6.32
C LEU A 330 3.87 -5.37 6.15
N PRO A 331 4.76 -4.81 7.01
CA PRO A 331 5.27 -3.45 6.80
C PRO A 331 6.01 -3.29 5.46
N TYR A 332 6.81 -4.28 5.05
CA TYR A 332 7.53 -4.22 3.77
C TYR A 332 6.59 -4.35 2.58
N TYR A 333 5.51 -5.12 2.72
CA TYR A 333 4.46 -5.18 1.71
C TYR A 333 3.78 -3.82 1.54
N VAL A 334 3.30 -3.19 2.63
CA VAL A 334 2.66 -1.86 2.59
C VAL A 334 3.61 -0.82 2.00
N PHE A 335 4.85 -0.77 2.47
CA PHE A 335 5.85 0.16 1.98
C PHE A 335 6.16 -0.04 0.49
N SER A 336 6.27 -1.30 0.03
CA SER A 336 6.53 -1.59 -1.39
C SER A 336 5.39 -1.13 -2.30
N LYS A 337 4.13 -1.28 -1.85
CA LYS A 337 2.94 -0.78 -2.56
C LYS A 337 2.92 0.74 -2.60
N PHE A 338 3.09 1.38 -1.47
CA PHE A 338 3.12 2.83 -1.35
C PHE A 338 4.20 3.48 -2.23
N MET A 339 5.42 2.95 -2.18
CA MET A 339 6.54 3.48 -2.99
C MET A 339 6.34 3.23 -4.49
N SER A 340 5.85 2.06 -4.89
CA SER A 340 5.62 1.80 -6.31
C SER A 340 4.53 2.69 -6.91
N LEU A 341 3.45 2.93 -6.17
CA LEU A 341 2.37 3.84 -6.59
C LEU A 341 2.84 5.30 -6.56
N GLY A 342 3.63 5.68 -5.54
CA GLY A 342 4.23 7.00 -5.43
C GLY A 342 5.15 7.34 -6.60
N PHE A 343 5.88 6.36 -7.13
CA PHE A 343 6.70 6.58 -8.33
C PHE A 343 5.85 6.96 -9.56
N PHE A 344 4.72 6.30 -9.78
CA PHE A 344 3.81 6.67 -10.87
C PHE A 344 3.14 8.03 -10.61
N ALA A 345 2.77 8.31 -9.36
CA ALA A 345 2.23 9.61 -8.97
C ALA A 345 3.24 10.75 -9.20
N LEU A 346 4.52 10.53 -8.86
CA LEU A 346 5.59 11.49 -9.17
C LEU A 346 5.66 11.81 -10.66
N PHE A 347 5.64 10.77 -11.51
CA PHE A 347 5.70 10.97 -12.95
C PHE A 347 4.48 11.74 -13.49
N GLN A 348 3.29 11.45 -12.96
CA GLN A 348 2.05 12.17 -13.28
C GLN A 348 2.12 13.64 -12.85
N CYS A 349 2.59 13.92 -11.62
CA CYS A 349 2.76 15.28 -11.12
C CYS A 349 3.78 16.07 -11.94
N VAL A 350 4.92 15.46 -12.32
CA VAL A 350 5.92 16.10 -13.18
C VAL A 350 5.32 16.54 -14.51
N LEU A 351 4.59 15.65 -15.19
CA LEU A 351 3.93 15.98 -16.45
C LEU A 351 2.87 17.06 -16.30
N PHE A 352 2.08 16.99 -15.23
CA PHE A 352 1.03 17.99 -14.96
C PHE A 352 1.62 19.36 -14.71
N VAL A 353 2.62 19.49 -13.83
CA VAL A 353 3.26 20.77 -13.49
C VAL A 353 4.00 21.34 -14.70
N LEU A 354 4.71 20.52 -15.48
CA LEU A 354 5.40 20.98 -16.69
C LEU A 354 4.42 21.63 -17.68
N ILE A 355 3.32 20.96 -17.98
CA ILE A 355 2.33 21.44 -18.95
C ILE A 355 1.57 22.65 -18.40
N GLY A 356 1.12 22.56 -17.14
CA GLY A 356 0.34 23.62 -16.50
C GLY A 356 1.13 24.92 -16.35
N ASN A 357 2.34 24.85 -15.81
CA ASN A 357 3.20 26.01 -15.62
C ASN A 357 3.65 26.62 -16.97
N TYR A 358 3.87 25.77 -18.00
CA TYR A 358 4.19 26.27 -19.33
C TYR A 358 3.04 27.06 -19.95
N ILE A 359 1.80 26.53 -19.89
CA ILE A 359 0.62 27.17 -20.50
C ILE A 359 0.22 28.45 -19.74
N LEU A 360 0.28 28.44 -18.42
CA LEU A 360 -0.09 29.57 -17.57
C LEU A 360 1.07 30.50 -17.24
N GLU A 361 2.23 30.26 -17.83
CA GLU A 361 3.43 31.11 -17.68
C GLU A 361 3.88 31.25 -16.20
N ILE A 362 3.66 30.22 -15.36
CA ILE A 362 4.12 30.19 -13.96
C ILE A 362 5.62 29.89 -13.95
N ARG A 363 6.44 30.90 -13.60
CA ARG A 363 7.90 30.81 -13.69
C ARG A 363 8.54 30.58 -12.32
N GLY A 364 9.60 29.78 -12.30
CA GLY A 364 10.43 29.55 -11.11
C GLY A 364 9.81 28.71 -10.00
N MET A 365 8.56 28.25 -10.12
CA MET A 365 7.84 27.53 -9.08
C MET A 365 7.80 26.00 -9.27
N PHE A 366 8.39 25.46 -10.34
CA PHE A 366 8.29 24.06 -10.72
C PHE A 366 8.55 23.07 -9.58
N TRP A 367 9.65 23.23 -8.83
CA TRP A 367 10.03 22.30 -7.77
C TRP A 367 9.14 22.38 -6.53
N ILE A 368 8.64 23.58 -6.25
CA ILE A 368 7.74 23.84 -5.11
C ILE A 368 6.37 23.26 -5.42
N ASP A 369 5.80 23.58 -6.59
CA ASP A 369 4.52 23.06 -7.06
C ASP A 369 4.56 21.53 -7.14
N LEU A 370 5.64 20.96 -7.69
CA LEU A 370 5.86 19.51 -7.75
C LEU A 370 5.90 18.88 -6.36
N GLY A 371 6.60 19.50 -5.41
CA GLY A 371 6.72 19.00 -4.04
C GLY A 371 5.37 18.92 -3.33
N ILE A 372 4.60 20.00 -3.37
CA ILE A 372 3.28 20.09 -2.73
C ILE A 372 2.27 19.14 -3.42
N MET A 373 2.25 19.15 -4.76
CA MET A 373 1.43 18.22 -5.53
C MET A 373 1.74 16.75 -5.21
N LEU A 374 3.04 16.42 -5.14
CA LEU A 374 3.46 15.05 -4.83
C LEU A 374 3.05 14.63 -3.42
N MET A 375 3.22 15.49 -2.41
CA MET A 375 2.76 15.21 -1.04
C MET A 375 1.25 14.95 -1.01
N THR A 376 0.47 15.76 -1.71
CA THR A 376 -0.98 15.60 -1.86
C THR A 376 -1.34 14.28 -2.55
N ALA A 377 -0.64 13.94 -3.64
CA ALA A 377 -0.83 12.68 -4.36
C ALA A 377 -0.49 11.46 -3.48
N MET A 378 0.59 11.54 -2.68
CA MET A 378 0.97 10.49 -1.73
C MET A 378 -0.07 10.30 -0.63
N GLY A 379 -0.68 11.39 -0.14
CA GLY A 379 -1.85 11.33 0.73
C GLY A 379 -3.03 10.60 0.08
N GLY A 380 -3.30 10.91 -1.20
CA GLY A 380 -4.30 10.21 -2.02
C GLY A 380 -4.01 8.72 -2.18
N VAL A 381 -2.75 8.36 -2.44
CA VAL A 381 -2.30 6.95 -2.51
C VAL A 381 -2.55 6.23 -1.19
N ALA A 382 -2.20 6.83 -0.06
CA ALA A 382 -2.41 6.23 1.25
C ALA A 382 -3.91 6.01 1.55
N LEU A 383 -4.75 7.01 1.26
CA LEU A 383 -6.22 6.91 1.37
C LEU A 383 -6.78 5.79 0.48
N GLY A 384 -6.37 5.71 -0.77
CA GLY A 384 -6.83 4.69 -1.70
C GLY A 384 -6.41 3.27 -1.29
N LEU A 385 -5.21 3.10 -0.74
CA LEU A 385 -4.78 1.82 -0.16
C LEU A 385 -5.65 1.44 1.06
N VAL A 386 -6.04 2.39 1.91
CA VAL A 386 -6.98 2.14 3.02
C VAL A 386 -8.33 1.69 2.46
N VAL A 387 -8.89 2.40 1.48
CA VAL A 387 -10.14 2.02 0.81
C VAL A 387 -10.02 0.60 0.22
N SER A 388 -8.92 0.32 -0.50
CA SER A 388 -8.65 -0.99 -1.11
C SER A 388 -8.58 -2.13 -0.08
N SER A 389 -8.17 -1.83 1.16
CA SER A 389 -8.11 -2.83 2.24
C SER A 389 -9.48 -3.16 2.83
N LEU A 390 -10.39 -2.18 2.86
CA LEU A 390 -11.72 -2.30 3.47
C LEU A 390 -12.76 -2.95 2.54
N VAL A 391 -12.62 -2.79 1.24
CA VAL A 391 -13.61 -3.19 0.24
C VAL A 391 -13.29 -4.57 -0.33
N ALA A 392 -14.34 -5.32 -0.71
CA ALA A 392 -14.19 -6.68 -1.21
C ALA A 392 -13.90 -6.74 -2.73
N ASP A 393 -14.43 -5.83 -3.51
CA ASP A 393 -14.38 -5.85 -4.97
C ASP A 393 -13.98 -4.49 -5.58
N PRO A 394 -13.36 -4.50 -6.79
CA PRO A 394 -12.89 -3.28 -7.45
C PRO A 394 -14.00 -2.30 -7.85
N LYS A 395 -15.22 -2.77 -8.12
CA LYS A 395 -16.33 -1.91 -8.53
C LYS A 395 -16.78 -1.03 -7.36
N THR A 396 -16.95 -1.64 -6.19
CA THR A 396 -17.27 -0.91 -4.95
C THR A 396 -16.17 0.07 -4.59
N ALA A 397 -14.89 -0.31 -4.76
CA ALA A 397 -13.78 0.60 -4.54
C ALA A 397 -13.86 1.85 -5.43
N ALA A 398 -14.14 1.67 -6.72
CA ALA A 398 -14.31 2.78 -7.66
C ALA A 398 -15.45 3.73 -7.28
N ASN A 399 -16.55 3.20 -6.74
CA ASN A 399 -17.69 4.01 -6.28
C ASN A 399 -17.39 4.82 -5.00
N ILE A 400 -16.48 4.32 -4.14
CA ILE A 400 -16.08 5.01 -2.91
C ILE A 400 -15.11 6.17 -3.20
N VAL A 401 -14.33 6.11 -4.29
CA VAL A 401 -13.38 7.17 -4.65
C VAL A 401 -14.01 8.57 -4.69
N PRO A 402 -15.13 8.82 -5.41
CA PRO A 402 -15.81 10.12 -5.37
C PRO A 402 -16.31 10.49 -3.97
N LEU A 403 -16.82 9.53 -3.20
CA LEU A 403 -17.35 9.77 -1.85
C LEU A 403 -16.26 10.25 -0.89
N VAL A 404 -15.01 9.79 -1.05
CA VAL A 404 -13.86 10.24 -0.27
C VAL A 404 -13.32 11.58 -0.78
N LEU A 405 -13.38 11.81 -2.11
CA LEU A 405 -12.83 13.00 -2.74
C LEU A 405 -13.72 14.24 -2.53
N ILE A 406 -15.04 14.10 -2.60
CA ILE A 406 -15.98 15.22 -2.46
C ILE A 406 -15.80 16.01 -1.16
N PRO A 407 -15.69 15.39 0.03
CA PRO A 407 -15.38 16.12 1.26
C PRO A 407 -14.03 16.86 1.21
N GLN A 408 -13.02 16.28 0.57
CA GLN A 408 -11.71 16.93 0.40
C GLN A 408 -11.84 18.22 -0.43
N ILE A 409 -12.67 18.22 -1.48
CA ILE A 409 -12.90 19.38 -2.34
C ILE A 409 -13.70 20.46 -1.62
N ILE A 410 -14.82 20.09 -1.00
CA ILE A 410 -15.73 21.04 -0.35
C ILE A 410 -15.06 21.72 0.85
N MET A 411 -14.33 20.92 1.66
CA MET A 411 -13.71 21.40 2.90
C MET A 411 -12.27 21.93 2.69
N GLY A 412 -11.81 21.97 1.43
CA GLY A 412 -10.46 22.46 1.08
C GLY A 412 -10.30 23.98 1.18
N GLY A 413 -11.39 24.74 1.32
CA GLY A 413 -11.38 26.20 1.51
C GLY A 413 -11.30 27.05 0.24
N ALA A 414 -11.24 26.44 -0.96
CA ALA A 414 -11.24 27.15 -2.23
C ALA A 414 -12.65 27.29 -2.83
N LEU A 415 -13.45 26.22 -2.75
CA LEU A 415 -14.81 26.20 -3.31
C LEU A 415 -15.80 26.95 -2.39
N ILE A 416 -15.72 26.67 -1.10
CA ILE A 416 -16.53 27.33 -0.07
C ILE A 416 -15.56 27.99 0.91
N LYS A 417 -15.65 29.32 1.04
CA LYS A 417 -14.86 30.04 2.03
C LYS A 417 -15.25 29.61 3.43
N TYR A 418 -14.30 29.48 4.33
CA TYR A 418 -14.59 29.06 5.71
C TYR A 418 -15.51 30.02 6.47
N GLU A 419 -15.57 31.28 6.07
CA GLU A 419 -16.48 32.30 6.59
C GLU A 419 -17.96 31.99 6.28
N ASP A 420 -18.22 31.36 5.12
CA ASP A 420 -19.55 31.06 4.61
C ASP A 420 -20.07 29.68 5.05
N MET A 421 -19.23 28.87 5.74
CA MET A 421 -19.64 27.56 6.21
C MET A 421 -20.61 27.65 7.39
N ASN A 422 -21.60 26.73 7.42
CA ASN A 422 -22.58 26.66 8.51
C ASN A 422 -21.90 26.34 9.84
N ARG A 423 -21.95 27.30 10.78
CA ARG A 423 -21.30 27.26 12.08
C ARG A 423 -22.17 26.73 13.22
N ASN A 424 -23.44 26.48 12.95
CA ASN A 424 -24.39 25.99 13.95
C ASN A 424 -24.24 24.48 14.23
N LEU A 425 -23.37 23.77 13.50
CA LEU A 425 -23.05 22.38 13.79
C LEU A 425 -22.18 22.32 15.07
N ALA A 426 -22.76 21.85 16.17
CA ALA A 426 -22.14 21.79 17.50
C ALA A 426 -20.75 21.10 17.51
N LEU A 427 -20.54 20.07 16.68
CA LEU A 427 -19.25 19.39 16.48
C LEU A 427 -18.14 20.31 15.96
N VAL A 428 -18.47 21.34 15.18
CA VAL A 428 -17.52 22.29 14.61
C VAL A 428 -17.03 23.29 15.65
N TYR A 429 -17.86 23.64 16.64
CA TYR A 429 -17.59 24.70 17.62
C TYR A 429 -16.89 24.25 18.90
N THR A 430 -17.22 23.08 19.41
CA THR A 430 -16.77 22.65 20.74
C THR A 430 -15.26 22.42 20.79
N PHE A 431 -14.66 21.92 19.71
CA PHE A 431 -13.25 21.61 19.62
C PHE A 431 -12.37 22.79 19.20
N THR A 432 -12.87 23.72 18.39
CA THR A 432 -12.13 24.95 18.05
C THR A 432 -11.84 25.81 19.27
N ARG A 433 -12.70 25.75 20.27
CA ARG A 433 -12.54 26.42 21.54
C ARG A 433 -11.32 25.94 22.34
N TRP A 434 -10.88 24.71 22.15
CA TRP A 434 -9.75 24.10 22.85
C TRP A 434 -8.38 24.54 22.30
N PHE A 435 -8.33 24.91 21.03
CA PHE A 435 -7.08 25.22 20.32
C PHE A 435 -6.86 26.73 20.06
N SER A 436 -7.78 27.60 20.42
CA SER A 436 -7.67 29.04 20.22
C SER A 436 -7.75 29.81 21.54
N GLU A 437 -6.81 30.74 21.76
CA GLU A 437 -6.90 31.73 22.83
C GLU A 437 -8.03 32.72 22.50
N HIS A 438 -8.95 32.92 23.44
CA HIS A 438 -10.13 33.79 23.22
C HIS A 438 -9.79 35.26 23.44
N PRO A 439 -10.25 36.17 22.57
CA PRO A 439 -10.27 37.60 22.87
C PRO A 439 -11.22 37.89 24.03
N SER A 440 -10.85 38.84 24.85
CA SER A 440 -11.62 39.25 26.03
C SER A 440 -12.93 39.98 25.71
N SER A 441 -13.10 40.51 24.50
CA SER A 441 -14.31 41.25 24.09
C SER A 441 -15.33 40.38 23.32
N GLU A 442 -16.64 40.66 23.48
CA GLU A 442 -17.71 39.93 22.77
C GLU A 442 -17.65 40.15 21.24
N GLN A 443 -17.28 41.33 20.79
CA GLN A 443 -17.08 41.62 19.37
C GLN A 443 -15.89 40.83 18.81
N GLY A 444 -14.79 40.75 19.56
CA GLY A 444 -13.66 39.93 19.24
C GLY A 444 -14.01 38.44 19.18
N LYS A 445 -14.86 37.93 20.06
CA LYS A 445 -15.32 36.52 20.03
C LYS A 445 -16.15 36.22 18.78
N LYS A 446 -17.04 37.14 18.36
CA LYS A 446 -17.83 36.97 17.12
C LYS A 446 -16.97 37.01 15.86
N MET A 447 -15.99 37.90 15.79
CA MET A 447 -15.08 38.05 14.68
C MET A 447 -14.09 36.88 14.60
N SER A 448 -13.57 36.43 15.75
CA SER A 448 -12.71 35.24 15.86
C SER A 448 -13.42 33.99 15.35
N SER A 449 -14.68 33.86 15.67
CA SER A 449 -15.45 32.69 15.22
C SER A 449 -15.67 32.69 13.69
N ARG A 450 -15.64 33.83 13.01
CA ARG A 450 -15.80 33.93 11.54
C ARG A 450 -14.54 33.56 10.78
N LEU A 451 -13.37 33.89 11.29
CA LEU A 451 -12.09 33.73 10.61
C LEU A 451 -11.42 32.38 10.88
N GLN A 452 -11.86 31.64 11.90
CA GLN A 452 -11.27 30.35 12.23
C GLN A 452 -11.67 29.23 11.26
N VAL A 453 -10.67 28.44 10.87
CA VAL A 453 -10.91 27.23 10.09
C VAL A 453 -11.69 26.21 10.92
N PRO A 454 -12.82 25.68 10.44
CA PRO A 454 -13.61 24.69 11.16
C PRO A 454 -12.78 23.45 11.56
N PHE A 455 -13.02 22.91 12.75
CA PHE A 455 -12.24 21.79 13.29
C PHE A 455 -12.22 20.57 12.35
N VAL A 456 -13.36 20.25 11.73
CA VAL A 456 -13.44 19.12 10.77
C VAL A 456 -12.52 19.32 9.58
N CYS A 457 -12.32 20.57 9.13
CA CYS A 457 -11.42 20.89 8.02
C CYS A 457 -9.95 20.69 8.36
N GLN A 458 -9.58 20.57 9.65
CA GLN A 458 -8.21 20.26 10.07
C GLN A 458 -7.78 18.84 9.67
N PHE A 459 -8.72 17.90 9.51
CA PHE A 459 -8.45 16.53 9.07
C PHE A 459 -8.40 16.38 7.56
N ILE A 460 -8.62 17.44 6.81
CA ILE A 460 -8.69 17.45 5.35
C ILE A 460 -7.30 17.78 4.78
N ALA A 461 -6.68 16.82 4.11
CA ALA A 461 -5.35 17.01 3.53
C ALA A 461 -5.32 18.13 2.49
N MET A 462 -6.39 18.25 1.67
CA MET A 462 -6.54 19.26 0.63
C MET A 462 -6.45 20.68 1.18
N ARG A 463 -6.97 20.91 2.38
CA ARG A 463 -6.89 22.22 3.04
C ARG A 463 -5.44 22.67 3.27
N TRP A 464 -4.61 21.77 3.80
CA TRP A 464 -3.22 22.07 4.12
C TRP A 464 -2.38 22.26 2.84
N SER A 465 -2.59 21.40 1.85
CA SER A 465 -1.93 21.51 0.56
C SER A 465 -2.29 22.80 -0.18
N TYR A 466 -3.57 23.21 -0.17
CA TYR A 466 -4.01 24.41 -0.87
C TYR A 466 -3.47 25.69 -0.20
N GLU A 467 -3.56 25.75 1.12
CA GLU A 467 -2.98 26.85 1.90
C GLU A 467 -1.47 26.99 1.61
N GLU A 468 -0.75 25.87 1.68
CA GLU A 468 0.68 25.83 1.40
C GLU A 468 1.02 26.31 -0.03
N MET A 469 0.24 25.86 -1.02
CA MET A 469 0.50 26.16 -2.42
C MET A 469 0.23 27.64 -2.77
N VAL A 470 -0.84 28.24 -2.23
CA VAL A 470 -1.15 29.65 -2.45
C VAL A 470 -0.13 30.56 -1.78
N VAL A 471 0.25 30.26 -0.53
CA VAL A 471 1.27 31.04 0.18
C VAL A 471 2.64 30.86 -0.46
N ALA A 472 2.96 29.66 -0.97
CA ALA A 472 4.20 29.42 -1.71
C ALA A 472 4.29 30.30 -2.98
N GLN A 473 3.22 30.41 -3.74
CA GLN A 473 3.19 31.29 -4.92
C GLN A 473 3.40 32.76 -4.57
N ALA A 474 2.90 33.23 -3.42
CA ALA A 474 3.10 34.61 -2.98
C ALA A 474 4.54 34.86 -2.48
N LYS A 475 5.09 33.96 -1.69
CA LYS A 475 6.34 34.19 -0.93
C LYS A 475 7.59 33.59 -1.54
N LEU A 476 7.47 32.41 -2.17
CA LEU A 476 8.61 31.67 -2.69
C LEU A 476 8.84 31.88 -4.20
N ASN A 477 8.07 32.78 -4.84
CA ASN A 477 8.34 33.15 -6.22
C ASN A 477 9.71 33.82 -6.35
N PRO A 478 10.31 33.84 -7.56
CA PRO A 478 11.66 34.33 -7.78
C PRO A 478 11.90 35.79 -7.34
N LEU A 479 10.89 36.63 -7.41
CA LEU A 479 11.02 38.05 -7.01
C LEU A 479 10.90 38.20 -5.48
N THR A 480 9.76 37.79 -4.91
CA THR A 480 9.46 38.00 -3.47
C THR A 480 10.46 37.28 -2.57
N SER A 481 10.88 36.07 -2.92
CA SER A 481 11.87 35.32 -2.15
C SER A 481 13.25 36.01 -2.09
N ARG A 482 13.59 36.83 -3.11
CA ARG A 482 14.83 37.61 -3.08
C ARG A 482 14.65 38.88 -2.26
N GLN A 483 13.50 39.55 -2.39
CA GLN A 483 13.17 40.71 -1.54
C GLN A 483 13.20 40.35 -0.06
N GLU A 484 12.62 39.21 0.33
CA GLU A 484 12.67 38.70 1.71
C GLU A 484 14.09 38.41 2.17
N ARG A 485 14.90 37.72 1.36
CA ARG A 485 16.31 37.43 1.73
C ARG A 485 17.15 38.70 1.89
N VAL A 486 16.91 39.73 1.05
CA VAL A 486 17.57 41.03 1.20
C VAL A 486 17.15 41.70 2.50
N ASN A 487 15.86 41.69 2.82
CA ASN A 487 15.34 42.25 4.07
C ASN A 487 15.88 41.53 5.30
N ASP A 488 15.90 40.18 5.28
CA ASP A 488 16.46 39.39 6.39
C ASP A 488 17.93 39.68 6.63
N GLU A 489 18.72 39.79 5.55
CA GLU A 489 20.14 40.12 5.68
C GLU A 489 20.34 41.56 6.20
N MET A 490 19.53 42.50 5.76
CA MET A 490 19.52 43.87 6.28
C MET A 490 19.21 43.87 7.79
N GLN A 491 18.17 43.16 8.22
CA GLN A 491 17.82 43.06 9.64
C GLN A 491 18.95 42.45 10.47
N ARG A 492 19.56 41.37 10.00
CA ARG A 492 20.72 40.74 10.69
C ARG A 492 21.88 41.72 10.88
N ILE A 493 22.21 42.51 9.87
CA ILE A 493 23.28 43.53 9.95
C ILE A 493 22.91 44.62 10.98
N VAL A 494 21.66 45.06 11.00
CA VAL A 494 21.17 46.07 11.97
C VAL A 494 21.17 45.52 13.40
N GLU A 495 20.77 44.29 13.61
CA GLU A 495 20.73 43.63 14.95
C GLU A 495 22.13 43.41 15.53
N GLN A 496 23.13 43.15 14.68
CA GLN A 496 24.52 42.93 15.13
C GLN A 496 25.18 44.19 15.77
N LYS A 497 24.53 45.38 15.70
CA LYS A 497 25.01 46.65 16.29
C LYS A 497 26.48 47.00 16.03
N ASN A 498 27.12 46.31 15.08
CA ASN A 498 28.52 46.44 14.78
C ASN A 498 28.69 47.45 13.61
N GLN A 499 28.98 48.70 13.94
CA GLN A 499 29.21 49.77 12.96
C GLN A 499 30.58 49.63 12.28
N ASN A 500 30.87 48.49 11.69
CA ASN A 500 32.04 48.30 10.86
C ASN A 500 31.78 48.98 9.48
N PRO A 501 32.74 49.70 8.90
CA PRO A 501 32.59 50.33 7.57
C PRO A 501 32.14 49.35 6.48
N GLU A 502 32.52 48.09 6.58
CA GLU A 502 32.12 47.01 5.68
C GLU A 502 30.63 46.70 5.79
N ASN A 503 30.08 46.60 6.99
CA ASN A 503 28.66 46.36 7.26
C ASN A 503 27.81 47.54 6.79
N THR A 504 28.29 48.78 6.94
CA THR A 504 27.59 49.96 6.46
C THR A 504 27.53 49.99 4.93
N ARG A 505 28.62 49.63 4.26
CA ARG A 505 28.67 49.53 2.79
C ARG A 505 27.70 48.44 2.30
N ARG A 506 27.76 47.25 2.87
CA ARG A 506 26.87 46.12 2.54
C ARG A 506 25.39 46.46 2.77
N LEU A 507 25.07 47.20 3.83
CA LEU A 507 23.70 47.66 4.13
C LEU A 507 23.19 48.65 3.03
N ASN A 508 24.06 49.55 2.55
CA ASN A 508 23.70 50.46 1.48
C ASN A 508 23.48 49.70 0.15
N ASP A 509 24.35 48.73 -0.17
CA ASP A 509 24.20 47.89 -1.37
C ASP A 509 22.88 47.09 -1.31
N LEU A 510 22.51 46.51 -0.15
CA LEU A 510 21.25 45.81 0.03
C LEU A 510 20.02 46.72 -0.13
N LYS A 511 20.07 47.95 0.41
CA LYS A 511 19.00 48.95 0.20
C LYS A 511 18.83 49.31 -1.27
N GLU A 512 19.93 49.48 -1.99
CA GLU A 512 19.89 49.76 -3.43
C GLU A 512 19.33 48.59 -4.22
N ILE A 513 19.73 47.37 -3.90
CA ILE A 513 19.18 46.14 -4.50
C ILE A 513 17.67 46.04 -4.25
N LEU A 514 17.21 46.33 -3.02
CA LEU A 514 15.79 46.28 -2.69
C LEU A 514 14.97 47.29 -3.50
N ALA A 515 15.48 48.50 -3.63
CA ALA A 515 14.87 49.54 -4.46
C ALA A 515 14.84 49.15 -5.95
N MET A 516 15.90 48.49 -6.44
CA MET A 516 15.94 47.98 -7.82
C MET A 516 14.96 46.82 -8.02
N LEU A 517 14.85 45.90 -7.11
CA LEU A 517 13.92 44.75 -7.20
C LEU A 517 12.46 45.20 -7.31
N SER A 518 12.08 46.30 -6.66
CA SER A 518 10.71 46.84 -6.70
C SER A 518 10.30 47.44 -8.06
N GLY A 519 11.26 47.78 -8.92
CA GLY A 519 10.99 48.34 -10.25
C GLY A 519 11.85 47.68 -11.34
N LEU A 520 12.24 46.42 -11.16
CA LEU A 520 13.13 45.77 -12.10
C LEU A 520 12.42 45.46 -13.42
N GLU A 521 12.95 46.04 -14.50
CA GLU A 521 12.46 45.88 -15.87
C GLU A 521 13.53 45.25 -16.75
N ALA A 522 13.14 44.60 -17.84
CA ALA A 522 14.05 44.06 -18.83
C ALA A 522 13.41 43.98 -20.22
N LYS A 523 14.23 43.83 -21.25
CA LYS A 523 13.78 43.65 -22.64
C LYS A 523 13.14 42.27 -22.87
N SER A 524 13.49 41.28 -22.05
CA SER A 524 12.97 39.94 -22.14
C SER A 524 12.95 39.25 -20.78
N ALA A 525 12.13 38.22 -20.65
CA ALA A 525 12.07 37.39 -19.46
C ALA A 525 13.41 36.69 -19.10
N ASN A 526 14.16 36.26 -20.12
CA ASN A 526 15.47 35.63 -19.91
C ASN A 526 16.52 36.59 -19.35
N GLU A 527 16.43 37.86 -19.75
CA GLU A 527 17.30 38.91 -19.23
C GLU A 527 16.96 39.22 -17.77
N LEU A 528 15.67 39.21 -17.44
CA LEU A 528 15.19 39.35 -16.08
C LEU A 528 15.67 38.22 -15.15
N ASP A 529 15.61 36.99 -15.62
CA ASP A 529 16.17 35.84 -14.91
C ASP A 529 17.68 35.99 -14.69
N ARG A 530 18.41 36.54 -15.66
CA ARG A 530 19.84 36.84 -15.51
C ARG A 530 20.09 37.87 -14.42
N TYR A 531 19.32 38.96 -14.37
CA TYR A 531 19.45 39.99 -13.32
C TYR A 531 19.17 39.44 -11.94
N LEU A 532 18.13 38.63 -11.81
CA LEU A 532 17.83 37.91 -10.55
C LEU A 532 18.95 36.95 -10.15
N GLY A 533 19.62 36.32 -11.12
CA GLY A 533 20.79 35.46 -10.88
C GLY A 533 21.99 36.23 -10.36
N LEU A 534 22.25 37.45 -10.87
CA LEU A 534 23.33 38.33 -10.39
C LEU A 534 23.10 38.75 -8.92
N ILE A 535 21.86 39.03 -8.56
CA ILE A 535 21.49 39.32 -7.15
C ILE A 535 21.73 38.11 -6.25
N ASP A 536 21.42 36.90 -6.71
CA ASP A 536 21.72 35.68 -5.97
C ASP A 536 23.22 35.45 -5.74
N GLU A 537 24.06 35.78 -6.74
CA GLU A 537 25.52 35.72 -6.62
C GLU A 537 26.06 36.69 -5.58
N PHE A 538 25.50 37.92 -5.53
CA PHE A 538 25.83 38.91 -4.50
C PHE A 538 25.40 38.43 -3.10
N LEU A 539 24.17 37.98 -2.93
CA LEU A 539 23.65 37.46 -1.64
C LEU A 539 24.48 36.28 -1.10
N LYS A 540 25.00 35.44 -1.99
CA LYS A 540 25.90 34.33 -1.64
C LYS A 540 27.35 34.75 -1.38
N GLY A 541 27.67 36.05 -1.48
CA GLY A 541 29.04 36.58 -1.32
C GLY A 541 30.02 36.18 -2.42
N LYS A 542 29.53 35.67 -3.56
CA LYS A 542 30.38 35.25 -4.68
C LYS A 542 30.84 36.39 -5.54
N ARG A 543 30.14 37.54 -5.51
CA ARG A 543 30.43 38.72 -6.33
C ARG A 543 30.08 39.99 -5.57
N PRO A 544 30.86 41.07 -5.68
CA PRO A 544 30.45 42.38 -5.18
C PRO A 544 29.28 42.93 -5.99
N PHE A 545 28.49 43.81 -5.38
CA PHE A 545 27.42 44.51 -6.08
C PHE A 545 28.02 45.50 -7.07
N ASP A 546 27.59 45.42 -8.32
CA ASP A 546 28.01 46.29 -9.42
C ASP A 546 26.77 46.83 -10.15
N ARG A 547 26.48 48.11 -9.94
CA ARG A 547 25.33 48.78 -10.52
C ARG A 547 25.41 48.89 -12.05
N GLU A 548 26.62 48.90 -12.62
CA GLU A 548 26.82 49.01 -14.08
C GLU A 548 26.17 47.84 -14.83
N LEU A 549 26.09 46.68 -14.21
CA LEU A 549 25.46 45.48 -14.79
C LEU A 549 23.94 45.61 -14.96
N PHE A 550 23.34 46.60 -14.31
CA PHE A 550 21.90 46.85 -14.33
C PHE A 550 21.55 48.17 -15.06
N LYS A 551 22.53 48.86 -15.68
CA LYS A 551 22.29 50.11 -16.40
C LYS A 551 21.30 49.98 -17.57
N ASP A 552 21.28 48.81 -18.20
CA ASP A 552 20.38 48.51 -19.30
C ASP A 552 19.07 47.84 -18.83
N ALA A 553 18.82 47.77 -17.51
CA ALA A 553 17.62 47.20 -16.93
C ALA A 553 16.42 48.15 -17.15
N ALA A 554 16.03 48.32 -18.40
CA ALA A 554 14.82 49.01 -18.79
C ALA A 554 14.18 48.30 -19.99
N GLY A 555 12.88 48.09 -19.94
CA GLY A 555 12.18 47.39 -21.01
C GLY A 555 10.68 47.20 -20.72
N PRO A 556 9.95 46.58 -21.65
CA PRO A 556 8.51 46.42 -21.52
C PRO A 556 8.09 45.32 -20.53
N VAL A 557 9.03 44.53 -20.02
CA VAL A 557 8.73 43.38 -19.15
C VAL A 557 9.16 43.72 -17.72
N THR A 558 8.20 43.73 -16.78
CA THR A 558 8.50 43.99 -15.36
C THR A 558 8.57 42.69 -14.59
N ALA A 559 9.39 42.65 -13.53
CA ALA A 559 9.52 41.50 -12.67
C ALA A 559 8.19 41.15 -11.98
N GLU A 560 7.41 42.16 -11.58
CA GLU A 560 6.09 41.94 -10.98
C GLU A 560 5.13 41.23 -11.94
N GLN A 561 5.09 41.64 -13.23
CA GLN A 561 4.24 41.00 -14.24
C GLN A 561 4.57 39.52 -14.46
N LEU A 562 5.82 39.12 -14.32
CA LEU A 562 6.24 37.75 -14.57
C LEU A 562 6.10 36.81 -13.36
N TYR A 563 6.26 37.32 -12.14
CA TYR A 563 6.40 36.47 -10.96
C TYR A 563 5.32 36.67 -9.90
N VAL A 564 4.60 37.79 -9.92
CA VAL A 564 3.61 38.12 -8.90
C VAL A 564 2.21 38.12 -9.50
N ASN A 565 1.33 37.26 -8.98
CA ASN A 565 -0.07 37.26 -9.36
C ASN A 565 -0.88 38.13 -8.39
N GLN A 566 -1.56 39.15 -8.90
CA GLN A 566 -2.32 40.14 -8.11
C GLN A 566 -3.41 39.46 -7.26
N LYS A 567 -4.11 38.46 -7.82
CA LYS A 567 -5.17 37.80 -7.09
C LYS A 567 -4.67 37.00 -5.88
N ILE A 568 -3.50 36.38 -6.01
CA ILE A 568 -2.84 35.67 -4.90
C ILE A 568 -2.37 36.70 -3.86
N SER A 569 -1.75 37.82 -4.29
CA SER A 569 -1.31 38.88 -3.40
C SER A 569 -2.49 39.49 -2.62
N ASP A 570 -3.64 39.71 -3.25
CA ASP A 570 -4.86 40.18 -2.57
C ASP A 570 -5.34 39.19 -1.50
N LEU A 571 -5.30 37.89 -1.79
CA LEU A 571 -5.70 36.86 -0.81
C LEU A 571 -4.80 36.87 0.43
N ILE A 572 -3.50 37.00 0.23
CA ILE A 572 -2.53 37.04 1.33
C ILE A 572 -2.62 38.34 2.12
N SER A 573 -2.67 39.49 1.42
CA SER A 573 -2.78 40.81 2.08
C SER A 573 -4.06 40.94 2.90
N ASN A 574 -5.19 40.42 2.42
CA ASN A 574 -6.43 40.37 3.19
C ASN A 574 -6.27 39.51 4.46
N ALA A 575 -5.65 38.33 4.35
CA ALA A 575 -5.38 37.46 5.49
C ALA A 575 -4.45 38.10 6.53
N GLU A 576 -3.43 38.83 6.06
CA GLU A 576 -2.48 39.57 6.92
C GLU A 576 -3.15 40.76 7.62
N MET A 577 -4.00 41.52 6.92
CA MET A 577 -4.81 42.57 7.54
C MET A 577 -5.71 42.01 8.64
N GLU A 578 -6.44 40.97 8.37
CA GLU A 578 -7.29 40.27 9.36
C GLU A 578 -6.46 39.78 10.55
N GLN A 579 -5.27 39.25 10.32
CA GLN A 579 -4.36 38.83 11.37
C GLN A 579 -3.79 40.00 12.17
N SER A 580 -3.50 41.16 11.56
CA SER A 580 -2.97 42.35 12.20
C SER A 580 -3.99 43.08 13.06
N ASP A 581 -5.21 43.22 12.61
CA ASP A 581 -6.33 43.79 13.39
C ASP A 581 -6.61 43.00 14.66
N TYR A 582 -6.31 41.71 14.61
CA TYR A 582 -6.43 40.79 15.72
C TYR A 582 -5.24 40.84 16.71
N ARG A 583 -4.05 41.31 16.28
CA ARG A 583 -2.87 41.45 17.17
C ARG A 583 -3.13 42.36 18.37
N ARG A 584 -4.11 43.24 18.29
CA ARG A 584 -4.52 44.12 19.41
C ARG A 584 -5.34 43.39 20.49
N GLY A 585 -5.84 42.18 20.26
CA GLY A 585 -6.74 41.48 21.18
C GLY A 585 -6.62 39.96 21.31
N GLY A 586 -5.80 39.26 20.52
CA GLY A 586 -5.70 37.81 20.59
C GLY A 586 -4.87 37.19 19.47
N LYS A 587 -4.57 35.90 19.57
CA LYS A 587 -3.70 35.16 18.63
C LYS A 587 -4.57 34.24 17.76
N LEU A 588 -4.85 34.65 16.53
CA LEU A 588 -5.70 33.87 15.61
C LEU A 588 -4.88 33.24 14.50
N ASN A 589 -5.18 31.98 14.17
CA ASN A 589 -4.66 31.31 12.97
C ASN A 589 -5.64 31.51 11.83
N VAL A 590 -5.37 32.53 11.00
CA VAL A 590 -6.17 32.85 9.82
C VAL A 590 -5.76 31.95 8.66
N PHE A 591 -6.71 31.58 7.79
CA PHE A 591 -6.42 30.84 6.55
C PHE A 591 -5.59 31.75 5.62
N PHE A 592 -4.53 31.20 5.01
CA PHE A 592 -3.48 31.94 4.29
C PHE A 592 -2.60 32.87 5.13
N GLY A 593 -2.76 32.93 6.44
CA GLY A 593 -1.85 33.67 7.32
C GLY A 593 -0.47 33.03 7.36
N GLU A 594 0.56 33.85 7.17
CA GLU A 594 1.95 33.43 7.03
C GLU A 594 2.53 32.75 8.27
N GLU A 595 2.23 33.30 9.45
CA GLU A 595 2.64 32.74 10.72
C GLU A 595 1.50 31.97 11.39
N LYS A 596 1.75 30.73 11.74
CA LYS A 596 0.84 29.95 12.58
C LYS A 596 1.32 29.93 14.03
N ARG A 597 0.37 30.00 14.95
CA ARG A 597 0.65 29.87 16.39
C ARG A 597 -0.13 28.69 16.95
N TYR A 598 0.59 27.66 17.35
CA TYR A 598 0.01 26.52 18.03
C TYR A 598 0.69 26.36 19.39
N PHE A 599 -0.09 26.21 20.44
CA PHE A 599 0.41 26.04 21.83
C PHE A 599 1.41 27.14 22.27
N GLY A 600 1.21 28.37 21.79
CA GLY A 600 2.08 29.52 22.13
C GLY A 600 3.37 29.63 21.32
N VAL A 601 3.69 28.66 20.47
CA VAL A 601 4.89 28.65 19.63
C VAL A 601 4.54 29.19 18.23
N ARG A 602 5.36 30.09 17.71
CA ARG A 602 5.28 30.52 16.28
C ARG A 602 5.93 29.46 15.43
N VAL A 603 5.23 28.99 14.41
CA VAL A 603 5.72 27.99 13.48
C VAL A 603 5.54 28.54 12.06
N ASP A 604 6.56 28.38 11.26
CA ASP A 604 6.49 28.66 9.82
C ASP A 604 5.42 27.79 9.15
N LEU A 605 4.62 28.40 8.26
CA LEU A 605 3.49 27.75 7.62
C LEU A 605 3.94 26.55 6.79
N PHE A 606 5.02 26.67 6.01
CA PHE A 606 5.47 25.59 5.13
C PHE A 606 5.92 24.39 5.93
N VAL A 607 6.73 24.62 6.98
CA VAL A 607 7.20 23.54 7.86
C VAL A 607 6.02 22.85 8.54
N PHE A 608 5.07 23.63 9.04
CA PHE A 608 3.91 23.07 9.74
C PHE A 608 3.00 22.25 8.80
N ASN A 609 2.61 22.84 7.65
CA ASN A 609 1.72 22.17 6.70
C ASN A 609 2.36 20.91 6.10
N THR A 610 3.64 20.98 5.73
CA THR A 610 4.43 19.82 5.30
C THR A 610 4.45 18.71 6.36
N ILE A 611 4.69 19.06 7.64
CA ILE A 611 4.67 18.07 8.74
C ILE A 611 3.29 17.44 8.88
N VAL A 612 2.21 18.24 8.81
CA VAL A 612 0.83 17.72 8.90
C VAL A 612 0.52 16.77 7.74
N LEU A 613 0.91 17.11 6.52
CA LEU A 613 0.71 16.26 5.34
C LEU A 613 1.48 14.94 5.45
N ILE A 614 2.72 14.98 5.89
CA ILE A 614 3.52 13.77 6.12
C ILE A 614 2.93 12.94 7.26
N ALA A 615 2.59 13.57 8.40
CA ALA A 615 2.02 12.88 9.56
C ALA A 615 0.67 12.24 9.24
N SER A 616 -0.21 12.93 8.50
CA SER A 616 -1.49 12.38 8.05
C SER A 616 -1.31 11.17 7.12
N THR A 617 -0.37 11.25 6.17
CA THR A 617 -0.03 10.15 5.27
C THR A 617 0.52 8.94 6.03
N LEU A 618 1.46 9.15 6.98
CA LEU A 618 2.00 8.09 7.84
C LEU A 618 0.91 7.50 8.75
N GLY A 619 0.02 8.33 9.28
CA GLY A 619 -1.14 7.91 10.07
C GLY A 619 -2.06 6.98 9.28
N LEU A 620 -2.36 7.31 8.02
CA LEU A 620 -3.14 6.47 7.11
C LEU A 620 -2.45 5.14 6.80
N LEU A 621 -1.13 5.13 6.60
CA LEU A 621 -0.34 3.91 6.44
C LEU A 621 -0.33 3.05 7.71
N GLY A 622 -0.32 3.68 8.89
CA GLY A 622 -0.48 3.01 10.18
C GLY A 622 -1.85 2.34 10.32
N ILE A 623 -2.92 3.06 9.96
CA ILE A 623 -4.30 2.53 9.92
C ILE A 623 -4.38 1.35 8.93
N LEU A 624 -3.82 1.50 7.73
CA LEU A 624 -3.75 0.43 6.73
C LEU A 624 -3.06 -0.81 7.29
N HIS A 625 -1.89 -0.63 7.93
CA HIS A 625 -1.15 -1.73 8.55
C HIS A 625 -1.99 -2.44 9.62
N TRP A 626 -2.67 -1.70 10.48
CA TRP A 626 -3.53 -2.23 11.53
C TRP A 626 -4.73 -3.02 10.95
N ILE A 627 -5.41 -2.48 9.91
CA ILE A 627 -6.53 -3.16 9.24
C ILE A 627 -6.07 -4.50 8.64
N LEU A 628 -4.98 -4.47 7.87
CA LEU A 628 -4.44 -5.67 7.23
C LEU A 628 -3.99 -6.72 8.26
N ARG A 629 -3.36 -6.29 9.35
CA ARG A 629 -2.98 -7.18 10.45
C ARG A 629 -4.20 -7.85 11.06
N ARG A 630 -5.25 -7.12 11.40
CA ARG A 630 -6.51 -7.67 11.92
C ARG A 630 -7.17 -8.64 10.94
N GLN A 631 -7.28 -8.28 9.67
CA GLN A 631 -7.86 -9.17 8.66
C GLN A 631 -7.10 -10.49 8.50
N LEU A 632 -5.80 -10.44 8.71
CA LEU A 632 -4.95 -11.63 8.68
C LEU A 632 -5.04 -12.46 9.98
N GLU A 633 -5.28 -11.85 11.15
CA GLU A 633 -5.42 -12.53 12.45
C GLU A 633 -6.80 -13.17 12.63
N VAL A 634 -7.89 -12.46 12.32
CA VAL A 634 -9.29 -12.94 12.49
C VAL A 634 -9.59 -14.19 11.68
N ARG A 635 -8.96 -14.39 10.53
CA ARG A 635 -9.09 -15.62 9.73
C ARG A 635 -8.19 -16.77 10.21
N ARG A 636 -7.54 -16.62 11.36
CA ARG A 636 -6.73 -17.65 12.02
C ARG A 636 -7.54 -18.48 13.01
N ASN A 637 -8.64 -17.94 13.49
CA ASN A 637 -9.65 -18.61 14.33
C ASN A 637 -10.83 -19.04 13.44
#